data_b57f6148ebf0968203f04d0eccbd570d
#
_entry.id   b57f6148ebf0968203f04d0eccbd570d
#
_cell.length_a   1.000
_cell.length_b   1.000
_cell.length_c   1.000
_cell.angle_alpha   90.00
_cell.angle_beta   90.00
_cell.angle_gamma   90.00
#
_symmetry.space_group_name_H-M   'P 1'
#
loop_
_entity.id
_entity.type
_entity.pdbx_description
1 polymer ?
#
loop_
_entity_poly.entity_id
_entity_poly.type
_entity_poly.pdbx_seq_one_letter_code
_entity_poly.pdbx_strand_id
1 'polypeptide(L)'
;MQYGKWVMGDNKDNNQQFYTLPGDPSKLGAWYDPAHEGVNFAVFSESAAKLAEDYPDAGHCVYVSIFDKTGENELTRIPMYPPAKESEGTRDEGIWHCFVSGIKPEDITYGYRVDAPYLPNKGHRFNPHKLLMDPYGREFVGFGKLEKALAENRQELFAFTKSPNPVENAANACNPDKMDKSDSAPFMPKTKVNDPRKEKFDWQDTGNPRTPWHETVIYEAHVKGQTKLRPDVPAEDRGKFRGLAHPNVTGHIKKLGVTAIELMPVHMFVNDGPKVNYWGYNSINFFCPAEKYGTAAGLKTAVREAHRKGLEVMLDVVYNHTAEGNEQGPTLSFKGLDNKNYYFLQPRTPKYYINDTGCGNTVNANHPQVARMIMDSLRYYAEEFRIDGFRFDLMYTLGRTQKFNCGFDRNSLLLKSILSDPVLKKAKISGEPWDCHGFDIGGMPEGIYEWNDHKTPALFWQQRRNISHLAVHLAGCSPNFDHPGKGKNPHKRKIQAVTAITTHDGQSLADTVSYREKHNWNNGEFNRDGSDVHGMNGGVEGPSSSSRVREFRLRMAFNHVATLGLSHGPVLLKAGDEIGHTQKGNNNPYCQDNEINWLNWESFYGDQKTDHSSEIFNSSEKQRILMFCQSMLRLRKSIKSLSLRDTFPHGKFRDVHDIKDITWWNPAGEEMNGGHWNENAHCFGMILNNGAIKEARKDVHFPDIDNNSRLLTVFNSHSGWVNFKLPVMAGGKSGWRLVMDTSRTDSPVA
;
A
#
# COMPACT_ATOMS: atom_id res chain seq x y z
N MET A 1 -24.39 -17.17 39.75
CA MET A 1 -24.38 -16.46 38.43
C MET A 1 -25.81 -16.27 38.02
N GLN A 2 -26.31 -15.02 37.93
CA GLN A 2 -27.65 -14.75 37.43
C GLN A 2 -27.60 -14.78 35.90
N TYR A 3 -28.29 -15.73 35.31
CA TYR A 3 -28.49 -15.81 33.86
C TYR A 3 -29.41 -14.67 33.44
N GLY A 4 -28.94 -13.76 32.60
CA GLY A 4 -29.79 -12.77 31.95
C GLY A 4 -30.63 -13.44 30.86
N LYS A 5 -31.95 -13.43 31.03
CA LYS A 5 -32.92 -13.94 30.03
C LYS A 5 -33.41 -12.78 29.20
N TRP A 6 -33.10 -12.80 27.91
CA TRP A 6 -33.56 -11.79 26.95
C TRP A 6 -34.54 -12.42 25.96
N VAL A 7 -35.69 -11.78 25.76
CA VAL A 7 -36.70 -12.21 24.80
C VAL A 7 -36.63 -11.29 23.58
N MET A 8 -36.61 -11.84 22.37
CA MET A 8 -36.83 -11.05 21.16
C MET A 8 -38.12 -10.27 21.28
N GLY A 9 -38.13 -8.99 20.91
CA GLY A 9 -39.27 -8.12 20.89
C GLY A 9 -40.44 -8.73 20.11
N ASP A 10 -41.66 -8.39 20.50
CA ASP A 10 -42.98 -8.88 20.08
C ASP A 10 -43.15 -9.23 18.59
N ASN A 11 -42.51 -10.30 18.14
CA ASN A 11 -42.97 -11.01 16.94
C ASN A 11 -43.74 -12.25 17.42
N LYS A 12 -45.07 -12.21 17.33
CA LYS A 12 -46.00 -13.17 17.93
C LYS A 12 -45.82 -14.63 17.50
N ASP A 13 -44.89 -14.92 16.58
CA ASP A 13 -44.72 -16.25 15.97
C ASP A 13 -43.41 -16.96 16.25
N ASN A 14 -42.43 -16.34 16.98
CA ASN A 14 -41.16 -17.02 17.31
C ASN A 14 -40.73 -16.69 18.75
N ASN A 15 -41.09 -17.52 19.70
CA ASN A 15 -40.61 -17.51 21.09
C ASN A 15 -39.14 -18.01 21.19
N GLN A 16 -38.24 -17.48 20.43
CA GLN A 16 -36.82 -17.86 20.51
C GLN A 16 -36.20 -17.16 21.73
N GLN A 17 -35.88 -17.91 22.76
CA GLN A 17 -35.25 -17.42 23.98
C GLN A 17 -33.73 -17.45 23.78
N PHE A 18 -33.05 -16.31 23.94
CA PHE A 18 -31.59 -16.22 23.97
C PHE A 18 -31.10 -16.16 25.41
N TYR A 19 -30.00 -16.85 25.67
CA TYR A 19 -29.30 -16.77 26.94
C TYR A 19 -27.98 -16.09 26.73
N THR A 20 -27.63 -15.15 27.57
CA THR A 20 -26.33 -14.47 27.54
C THR A 20 -25.44 -14.95 28.68
N LEU A 21 -24.20 -15.21 28.36
CA LEU A 21 -23.15 -15.60 29.30
C LEU A 21 -21.95 -14.67 29.06
N PRO A 22 -21.01 -14.59 30.03
CA PRO A 22 -19.68 -14.02 29.71
C PRO A 22 -19.08 -14.75 28.53
N GLY A 23 -18.55 -13.99 27.56
CA GLY A 23 -17.86 -14.53 26.39
C GLY A 23 -16.38 -14.72 26.63
N ASP A 24 -15.67 -15.07 25.55
CA ASP A 24 -14.21 -15.17 25.54
C ASP A 24 -13.60 -13.85 25.01
N PRO A 25 -12.97 -13.00 25.86
CA PRO A 25 -12.40 -11.72 25.46
C PRO A 25 -11.15 -11.90 24.58
N SER A 26 -10.56 -13.08 24.53
CA SER A 26 -9.38 -13.34 23.70
C SER A 26 -9.73 -13.40 22.20
N LYS A 27 -11.00 -13.65 21.85
CA LYS A 27 -11.50 -13.81 20.47
C LYS A 27 -12.24 -12.56 20.00
N LEU A 28 -11.52 -11.52 19.63
CA LEU A 28 -12.09 -10.29 19.11
C LEU A 28 -12.91 -10.53 17.82
N GLY A 29 -13.99 -9.74 17.67
CA GLY A 29 -14.99 -9.93 16.62
C GLY A 29 -16.16 -10.82 17.07
N ALA A 30 -16.93 -11.33 16.10
CA ALA A 30 -18.01 -12.28 16.37
C ALA A 30 -17.69 -13.66 15.77
N TRP A 31 -17.74 -14.68 16.60
CA TRP A 31 -17.38 -16.05 16.22
C TRP A 31 -18.47 -17.04 16.65
N TYR A 32 -18.97 -17.80 15.69
CA TYR A 32 -19.87 -18.90 16.00
C TYR A 32 -19.10 -20.06 16.65
N ASP A 33 -19.63 -20.57 17.73
CA ASP A 33 -19.15 -21.80 18.40
C ASP A 33 -20.15 -22.93 18.13
N PRO A 34 -19.80 -23.87 17.22
CA PRO A 34 -20.67 -25.00 16.91
C PRO A 34 -20.88 -25.96 18.09
N ALA A 35 -19.94 -26.04 19.03
CA ALA A 35 -20.03 -26.92 20.18
C ALA A 35 -21.05 -26.45 21.23
N HIS A 36 -21.22 -25.14 21.35
CA HIS A 36 -22.14 -24.51 22.29
C HIS A 36 -23.35 -23.84 21.61
N GLU A 37 -23.51 -24.03 20.31
CA GLU A 37 -24.62 -23.50 19.47
C GLU A 37 -24.91 -22.02 19.74
N GLY A 38 -23.87 -21.17 19.68
CA GLY A 38 -23.99 -19.74 19.98
C GLY A 38 -22.88 -18.91 19.36
N VAL A 39 -22.92 -17.61 19.59
CA VAL A 39 -21.95 -16.65 19.06
C VAL A 39 -21.23 -15.92 20.19
N ASN A 40 -19.92 -15.94 20.17
CA ASN A 40 -19.05 -15.10 20.98
C ASN A 40 -18.87 -13.75 20.32
N PHE A 41 -19.19 -12.67 21.01
CA PHE A 41 -18.91 -11.29 20.61
C PHE A 41 -17.87 -10.69 21.54
N ALA A 42 -16.86 -10.05 20.99
CA ALA A 42 -15.84 -9.35 21.77
C ALA A 42 -15.36 -8.10 21.03
N VAL A 43 -15.29 -6.94 21.71
CA VAL A 43 -14.89 -5.66 21.15
C VAL A 43 -14.12 -4.81 22.16
N PHE A 44 -13.11 -4.11 21.69
CA PHE A 44 -12.28 -3.22 22.52
C PHE A 44 -12.95 -1.86 22.73
N SER A 45 -13.10 -1.44 23.99
CA SER A 45 -13.52 -0.12 24.42
C SER A 45 -13.08 0.14 25.88
N GLU A 46 -11.80 0.38 26.10
CA GLU A 46 -11.20 0.59 27.43
C GLU A 46 -11.73 1.87 28.11
N SER A 47 -11.87 2.96 27.35
CA SER A 47 -12.39 4.21 27.91
C SER A 47 -13.86 4.07 28.39
N ALA A 48 -14.67 3.26 27.71
CA ALA A 48 -16.05 2.98 28.17
C ALA A 48 -16.03 2.16 29.46
N ALA A 49 -15.11 1.20 29.59
CA ALA A 49 -14.95 0.40 30.80
C ALA A 49 -14.53 1.27 32.01
N LYS A 50 -13.54 2.13 31.83
CA LYS A 50 -13.10 3.07 32.88
C LYS A 50 -14.22 4.03 33.31
N LEU A 51 -15.01 4.55 32.36
CA LEU A 51 -16.15 5.41 32.69
C LEU A 51 -17.28 4.67 33.39
N ALA A 52 -17.50 3.39 33.08
CA ALA A 52 -18.48 2.54 33.78
C ALA A 52 -18.02 2.25 35.24
N GLU A 53 -16.72 2.12 35.48
CA GLU A 53 -16.17 1.97 36.83
C GLU A 53 -16.22 3.27 37.64
N ASP A 54 -15.87 4.40 37.02
CA ASP A 54 -15.87 5.72 37.65
C ASP A 54 -17.29 6.22 38.02
N TYR A 55 -18.30 5.80 37.24
CA TYR A 55 -19.68 6.22 37.36
C TYR A 55 -20.64 5.01 37.31
N PRO A 56 -20.64 4.13 38.31
CA PRO A 56 -21.39 2.85 38.27
C PRO A 56 -22.93 3.05 38.18
N ASP A 57 -23.44 4.13 38.77
CA ASP A 57 -24.89 4.45 38.76
C ASP A 57 -25.39 5.01 37.40
N ALA A 58 -24.47 5.36 36.50
CA ALA A 58 -24.81 5.93 35.19
C ALA A 58 -25.20 4.88 34.15
N GLY A 59 -25.00 3.59 34.44
CA GLY A 59 -25.39 2.48 33.56
C GLY A 59 -24.63 2.41 32.23
N HIS A 60 -23.40 2.94 32.17
CA HIS A 60 -22.58 2.90 30.95
C HIS A 60 -22.30 1.48 30.49
N CYS A 61 -22.51 1.21 29.20
CA CYS A 61 -22.41 -0.12 28.66
C CYS A 61 -22.09 -0.13 27.16
N VAL A 62 -21.43 -1.17 26.70
CA VAL A 62 -21.33 -1.52 25.28
C VAL A 62 -22.42 -2.54 24.97
N TYR A 63 -23.14 -2.31 23.87
CA TYR A 63 -24.18 -3.20 23.40
C TYR A 63 -23.80 -3.83 22.06
N VAL A 64 -24.11 -5.12 21.90
CA VAL A 64 -24.23 -5.71 20.58
C VAL A 64 -25.67 -5.60 20.11
N SER A 65 -25.90 -4.92 18.98
CA SER A 65 -27.20 -4.83 18.31
C SER A 65 -27.27 -5.96 17.29
N ILE A 66 -28.24 -6.84 17.45
CA ILE A 66 -28.50 -7.97 16.57
C ILE A 66 -29.59 -7.57 15.58
N PHE A 67 -29.32 -7.80 14.31
CA PHE A 67 -30.23 -7.57 13.19
C PHE A 67 -30.60 -8.90 12.52
N ASP A 68 -31.65 -8.89 11.73
CA ASP A 68 -31.95 -9.99 10.83
C ASP A 68 -30.83 -10.20 9.81
N LYS A 69 -30.86 -11.30 9.07
CA LYS A 69 -29.84 -11.65 8.05
C LYS A 69 -29.69 -10.62 6.93
N THR A 70 -30.73 -9.79 6.70
CA THR A 70 -30.70 -8.71 5.70
C THR A 70 -30.08 -7.42 6.23
N GLY A 71 -29.96 -7.30 7.55
CA GLY A 71 -29.48 -6.09 8.23
C GLY A 71 -30.48 -4.95 8.26
N GLU A 72 -31.77 -5.20 7.92
CA GLU A 72 -32.81 -4.15 7.87
C GLU A 72 -33.48 -3.93 9.22
N ASN A 73 -33.76 -5.00 9.95
CA ASN A 73 -34.53 -4.95 11.19
C ASN A 73 -33.63 -5.24 12.40
N GLU A 74 -33.52 -4.28 13.32
CA GLU A 74 -32.89 -4.49 14.63
C GLU A 74 -33.81 -5.37 15.48
N LEU A 75 -33.36 -6.58 15.79
CA LEU A 75 -34.13 -7.58 16.54
C LEU A 75 -34.03 -7.35 18.04
N THR A 76 -32.83 -7.05 18.52
CA THR A 76 -32.56 -6.82 19.94
C THR A 76 -31.22 -6.12 20.16
N ARG A 77 -31.04 -5.51 21.34
CA ARG A 77 -29.77 -5.02 21.87
C ARG A 77 -29.43 -5.78 23.14
N ILE A 78 -28.24 -6.33 23.15
CA ILE A 78 -27.76 -7.14 24.26
C ILE A 78 -26.62 -6.38 24.92
N PRO A 79 -26.70 -6.07 26.24
CA PRO A 79 -25.58 -5.49 26.98
C PRO A 79 -24.48 -6.52 27.10
N MET A 80 -23.25 -6.08 26.85
CA MET A 80 -22.07 -6.92 26.96
C MET A 80 -21.51 -6.88 28.39
N TYR A 81 -20.85 -7.94 28.79
CA TYR A 81 -20.12 -7.98 30.06
C TYR A 81 -18.90 -7.08 29.97
N PRO A 82 -18.65 -6.25 30.99
CA PRO A 82 -17.45 -5.41 31.04
C PRO A 82 -16.19 -6.28 31.21
N PRO A 83 -15.01 -5.73 30.87
CA PRO A 83 -13.73 -6.41 31.14
C PRO A 83 -13.59 -6.69 32.64
N ALA A 84 -12.90 -7.79 32.98
CA ALA A 84 -12.60 -8.13 34.37
C ALA A 84 -11.71 -7.06 35.02
N LYS A 85 -11.91 -6.80 36.32
CA LYS A 85 -11.11 -5.82 37.05
C LYS A 85 -9.68 -6.30 37.23
N GLU A 86 -8.71 -5.40 37.21
CA GLU A 86 -7.28 -5.70 37.46
C GLU A 86 -7.03 -6.50 38.76
N SER A 87 -7.90 -6.35 39.76
CA SER A 87 -7.84 -7.07 41.04
C SER A 87 -8.09 -8.59 40.94
N GLU A 88 -8.62 -9.07 39.81
CA GLU A 88 -8.97 -10.49 39.61
C GLU A 88 -7.89 -11.28 38.83
N GLY A 89 -6.72 -10.67 38.55
CA GLY A 89 -5.56 -11.35 37.99
C GLY A 89 -5.63 -11.69 36.51
N THR A 90 -6.70 -11.31 35.82
CA THR A 90 -6.86 -11.45 34.37
C THR A 90 -7.00 -10.06 33.75
N ARG A 91 -6.07 -9.70 32.86
CA ARG A 91 -6.14 -8.47 32.07
C ARG A 91 -7.04 -8.69 30.85
N ASP A 92 -8.33 -8.38 30.96
CA ASP A 92 -9.22 -8.32 29.78
C ASP A 92 -8.99 -7.03 28.95
N GLU A 93 -7.99 -6.24 29.32
CA GLU A 93 -7.43 -5.11 28.57
C GLU A 93 -8.48 -4.18 27.90
N GLY A 94 -9.61 -3.94 28.57
CA GLY A 94 -10.68 -3.08 28.04
C GLY A 94 -11.57 -3.76 27.01
N ILE A 95 -11.64 -5.09 26.97
CA ILE A 95 -12.46 -5.83 26.01
C ILE A 95 -13.81 -6.18 26.63
N TRP A 96 -14.88 -5.66 26.02
CA TRP A 96 -16.24 -6.04 26.31
C TRP A 96 -16.62 -7.31 25.56
N HIS A 97 -17.31 -8.24 26.21
CA HIS A 97 -17.60 -9.53 25.62
C HIS A 97 -18.94 -10.11 26.08
N CYS A 98 -19.56 -10.93 25.24
CA CYS A 98 -20.69 -11.76 25.62
C CYS A 98 -20.76 -12.99 24.72
N PHE A 99 -21.28 -14.09 25.26
CA PHE A 99 -21.67 -15.26 24.50
C PHE A 99 -23.20 -15.31 24.44
N VAL A 100 -23.76 -15.44 23.24
CA VAL A 100 -25.21 -15.54 23.04
C VAL A 100 -25.53 -16.90 22.45
N SER A 101 -26.23 -17.73 23.24
CA SER A 101 -26.64 -19.08 22.81
C SER A 101 -27.94 -19.07 22.04
N GLY A 102 -28.16 -20.07 21.20
CA GLY A 102 -29.37 -20.27 20.44
C GLY A 102 -29.52 -19.43 19.17
N ILE A 103 -28.48 -18.68 18.77
CA ILE A 103 -28.45 -17.95 17.50
C ILE A 103 -27.54 -18.65 16.47
N LYS A 104 -27.99 -18.63 15.22
CA LYS A 104 -27.24 -19.17 14.09
C LYS A 104 -26.60 -18.04 13.30
N PRO A 105 -25.35 -18.23 12.84
CA PRO A 105 -24.61 -17.17 12.13
C PRO A 105 -25.25 -16.76 10.80
N GLU A 106 -26.00 -17.68 10.16
CA GLU A 106 -26.69 -17.44 8.89
C GLU A 106 -27.98 -16.62 9.01
N ASP A 107 -28.56 -16.51 10.22
CA ASP A 107 -29.85 -15.86 10.46
C ASP A 107 -29.73 -14.41 10.91
N ILE A 108 -28.50 -14.00 11.30
CA ILE A 108 -28.26 -12.68 11.89
C ILE A 108 -27.11 -11.92 11.23
N THR A 109 -27.18 -10.62 11.42
CA THR A 109 -26.06 -9.67 11.29
C THR A 109 -26.01 -8.79 12.53
N TYR A 110 -24.93 -8.04 12.74
CA TYR A 110 -24.76 -7.27 13.97
C TYR A 110 -23.96 -5.99 13.77
N GLY A 111 -23.96 -5.14 14.79
CA GLY A 111 -23.07 -4.00 14.99
C GLY A 111 -23.00 -3.67 16.47
N TYR A 112 -22.19 -2.68 16.83
CA TYR A 112 -22.03 -2.26 18.22
C TYR A 112 -22.62 -0.88 18.48
N ARG A 113 -23.01 -0.61 19.73
CA ARG A 113 -23.34 0.73 20.22
C ARG A 113 -22.68 0.92 21.57
N VAL A 114 -22.22 2.15 21.85
CA VAL A 114 -21.58 2.47 23.13
C VAL A 114 -22.39 3.57 23.82
N ASP A 115 -22.95 3.24 24.98
CA ASP A 115 -23.63 4.19 25.85
C ASP A 115 -22.69 4.64 26.97
N ALA A 116 -21.99 5.73 26.72
CA ALA A 116 -21.06 6.38 27.63
C ALA A 116 -21.03 7.89 27.34
N PRO A 117 -20.45 8.73 28.22
CA PRO A 117 -20.50 10.18 28.08
C PRO A 117 -19.91 10.70 26.78
N TYR A 118 -20.66 11.55 26.07
CA TYR A 118 -20.20 12.32 24.94
C TYR A 118 -19.45 13.57 25.44
N LEU A 119 -18.10 13.45 25.55
CA LEU A 119 -17.22 14.50 26.11
C LEU A 119 -16.06 14.78 25.14
N PRO A 120 -16.30 15.43 23.99
CA PRO A 120 -15.27 15.67 22.97
C PRO A 120 -14.04 16.39 23.52
N ASN A 121 -14.21 17.36 24.44
CA ASN A 121 -13.11 18.07 25.07
C ASN A 121 -12.19 17.19 25.95
N LYS A 122 -12.65 15.97 26.30
CA LYS A 122 -11.86 14.93 26.96
C LYS A 122 -11.44 13.81 26.00
N GLY A 123 -11.75 13.92 24.72
CA GLY A 123 -11.46 12.95 23.68
C GLY A 123 -12.51 11.83 23.53
N HIS A 124 -13.63 11.86 24.26
CA HIS A 124 -14.66 10.84 24.22
C HIS A 124 -15.80 11.25 23.27
N ARG A 125 -16.14 10.37 22.32
CA ARG A 125 -17.15 10.59 21.28
C ARG A 125 -18.21 9.48 21.25
N PHE A 126 -18.45 8.85 22.39
CA PHE A 126 -19.48 7.82 22.54
C PHE A 126 -20.87 8.38 22.23
N ASN A 127 -21.67 7.60 21.50
CA ASN A 127 -23.03 7.99 21.16
C ASN A 127 -23.89 6.74 20.89
N PRO A 128 -24.83 6.38 21.80
CA PRO A 128 -25.64 5.15 21.66
C PRO A 128 -26.56 5.16 20.45
N HIS A 129 -26.79 6.32 19.82
CA HIS A 129 -27.57 6.43 18.59
C HIS A 129 -26.77 6.06 17.33
N LYS A 130 -25.46 5.84 17.44
CA LYS A 130 -24.62 5.48 16.30
C LYS A 130 -24.33 3.98 16.32
N LEU A 131 -24.80 3.29 15.28
CA LEU A 131 -24.42 1.90 15.04
C LEU A 131 -22.98 1.89 14.49
N LEU A 132 -22.13 1.07 15.08
CA LEU A 132 -20.71 0.99 14.79
C LEU A 132 -20.38 -0.35 14.13
N MET A 133 -19.57 -0.29 13.07
CA MET A 133 -19.01 -1.48 12.44
C MET A 133 -18.02 -2.17 13.39
N ASP A 134 -17.99 -3.49 13.35
CA ASP A 134 -16.95 -4.24 14.05
C ASP A 134 -15.58 -4.04 13.38
N PRO A 135 -14.55 -3.58 14.10
CA PRO A 135 -13.19 -3.50 13.56
C PRO A 135 -12.65 -4.82 13.03
N TYR A 136 -13.09 -5.97 13.56
CA TYR A 136 -12.71 -7.32 13.14
C TYR A 136 -13.68 -7.96 12.12
N GLY A 137 -14.62 -7.18 11.58
CA GLY A 137 -15.59 -7.66 10.60
C GLY A 137 -14.90 -8.09 9.31
N ARG A 138 -15.24 -9.31 8.82
CA ARG A 138 -14.65 -9.90 7.60
C ARG A 138 -15.60 -9.88 6.41
N GLU A 139 -16.89 -9.67 6.67
CA GLU A 139 -17.94 -9.60 5.67
C GLU A 139 -19.09 -8.71 6.18
N PHE A 140 -19.66 -7.89 5.31
CA PHE A 140 -20.71 -6.93 5.66
C PHE A 140 -21.93 -7.07 4.76
N VAL A 141 -23.07 -6.52 5.20
CA VAL A 141 -24.31 -6.39 4.43
C VAL A 141 -24.70 -4.92 4.42
N GLY A 142 -25.08 -4.39 3.25
CA GLY A 142 -25.60 -3.03 3.13
C GLY A 142 -24.55 -1.94 2.97
N PHE A 143 -23.32 -2.26 2.57
CA PHE A 143 -22.23 -1.27 2.40
C PHE A 143 -22.58 -0.14 1.42
N GLY A 144 -23.30 -0.43 0.33
CA GLY A 144 -23.76 0.60 -0.63
C GLY A 144 -24.67 1.67 -0.02
N LYS A 145 -25.38 1.37 1.09
CA LYS A 145 -26.17 2.38 1.82
C LYS A 145 -25.27 3.39 2.53
N LEU A 146 -24.14 2.93 3.10
CA LEU A 146 -23.15 3.80 3.72
C LEU A 146 -22.50 4.72 2.68
N GLU A 147 -22.06 4.19 1.55
CA GLU A 147 -21.45 5.00 0.48
C GLU A 147 -22.41 6.10 0.00
N LYS A 148 -23.68 5.75 -0.22
CA LYS A 148 -24.71 6.73 -0.59
C LYS A 148 -24.92 7.79 0.51
N ALA A 149 -25.03 7.37 1.77
CA ALA A 149 -25.23 8.28 2.89
C ALA A 149 -24.03 9.22 3.12
N LEU A 150 -22.80 8.75 2.89
CA LEU A 150 -21.60 9.58 2.91
C LEU A 150 -21.58 10.59 1.76
N ALA A 151 -21.94 10.16 0.54
CA ALA A 151 -22.04 11.06 -0.61
C ALA A 151 -23.10 12.15 -0.42
N GLU A 152 -24.23 11.81 0.22
CA GLU A 152 -25.29 12.74 0.59
C GLU A 152 -24.97 13.54 1.87
N ASN A 153 -23.82 13.26 2.51
CA ASN A 153 -23.40 13.91 3.75
C ASN A 153 -24.47 13.86 4.87
N ARG A 154 -25.11 12.70 5.04
CA ARG A 154 -26.25 12.49 5.96
C ARG A 154 -25.88 12.77 7.41
N GLN A 155 -26.74 13.54 8.12
CA GLN A 155 -26.56 13.90 9.54
C GLN A 155 -26.41 12.67 10.44
N GLU A 156 -27.13 11.61 10.14
CA GLU A 156 -27.19 10.40 10.93
C GLU A 156 -25.83 9.70 11.11
N LEU A 157 -24.88 9.93 10.18
CA LEU A 157 -23.53 9.36 10.26
C LEU A 157 -22.59 10.09 11.23
N PHE A 158 -23.00 11.26 11.77
CA PHE A 158 -22.14 12.07 12.61
C PHE A 158 -22.62 12.04 14.07
N ALA A 159 -21.69 11.85 15.00
CA ALA A 159 -22.03 11.84 16.44
C ALA A 159 -22.45 13.21 16.98
N PHE A 160 -22.28 14.28 16.21
CA PHE A 160 -22.59 15.65 16.55
C PHE A 160 -23.58 16.28 15.59
N THR A 161 -24.32 17.31 16.06
CA THR A 161 -25.28 18.04 15.24
C THR A 161 -24.56 19.00 14.29
N LYS A 162 -24.74 18.82 12.98
CA LYS A 162 -24.30 19.74 11.93
C LYS A 162 -25.18 20.99 11.89
N SER A 163 -24.62 22.13 11.48
CA SER A 163 -25.42 23.32 11.19
C SER A 163 -26.21 23.13 9.90
N PRO A 164 -27.48 23.53 9.85
CA PRO A 164 -28.30 23.45 8.64
C PRO A 164 -27.85 24.42 7.53
N ASN A 165 -26.92 25.36 7.81
CA ASN A 165 -26.50 26.39 6.87
C ASN A 165 -24.98 26.33 6.63
N PRO A 166 -24.50 25.62 5.61
CA PRO A 166 -23.05 25.50 5.35
C PRO A 166 -22.39 26.76 4.74
N VAL A 167 -23.15 27.83 4.45
CA VAL A 167 -22.68 28.99 3.70
C VAL A 167 -22.11 30.11 4.59
N GLU A 168 -22.44 30.14 5.88
CA GLU A 168 -21.89 31.12 6.82
C GLU A 168 -20.73 30.55 7.62
N ASN A 169 -19.53 30.77 7.15
CA ASN A 169 -18.24 30.42 7.81
C ASN A 169 -18.06 28.93 8.10
N ALA A 170 -17.24 28.25 7.32
CA ALA A 170 -16.93 26.82 7.44
C ALA A 170 -16.51 26.37 8.87
N ALA A 171 -16.01 27.28 9.69
CA ALA A 171 -15.65 27.05 11.10
C ALA A 171 -16.87 26.93 12.05
N ASN A 172 -18.02 27.53 11.69
CA ASN A 172 -19.23 27.52 12.52
C ASN A 172 -20.32 26.56 12.04
N ALA A 173 -20.09 25.89 10.92
CA ALA A 173 -21.07 24.99 10.29
C ALA A 173 -21.30 23.68 11.06
N CYS A 174 -20.47 23.34 12.04
CA CYS A 174 -20.57 22.14 12.85
C CYS A 174 -20.32 22.46 14.32
N ASN A 175 -21.20 21.98 15.21
CA ASN A 175 -20.94 22.02 16.64
C ASN A 175 -20.55 20.63 17.16
N PRO A 176 -19.26 20.25 17.11
CA PRO A 176 -18.81 18.93 17.53
C PRO A 176 -18.99 18.64 19.02
N ASP A 177 -19.41 19.62 19.81
CA ASP A 177 -19.68 19.48 21.25
C ASP A 177 -21.16 19.12 21.54
N LYS A 178 -22.06 19.25 20.56
CA LYS A 178 -23.48 18.91 20.72
C LYS A 178 -23.78 17.53 20.09
N MET A 179 -24.09 16.54 20.93
CA MET A 179 -24.42 15.19 20.50
C MET A 179 -25.69 15.15 19.61
N ASP A 180 -25.60 14.46 18.49
CA ASP A 180 -26.74 14.14 17.62
C ASP A 180 -27.44 12.87 18.09
N LYS A 181 -28.79 12.88 18.07
CA LYS A 181 -29.64 11.78 18.56
C LYS A 181 -30.29 10.96 17.43
N SER A 182 -30.02 11.27 16.18
CA SER A 182 -30.56 10.49 15.06
C SER A 182 -29.90 9.11 14.97
N ASP A 183 -30.68 8.09 14.65
CA ASP A 183 -30.17 6.72 14.52
C ASP A 183 -29.45 6.52 13.19
N SER A 184 -28.20 6.04 13.23
CA SER A 184 -27.44 5.74 12.03
C SER A 184 -27.68 4.34 11.45
N ALA A 185 -28.34 3.44 12.19
CA ALA A 185 -28.49 2.04 11.79
C ALA A 185 -29.08 1.82 10.39
N PRO A 186 -30.06 2.62 9.90
CA PRO A 186 -30.60 2.45 8.54
C PRO A 186 -29.55 2.64 7.42
N PHE A 187 -28.47 3.37 7.70
CA PHE A 187 -27.44 3.74 6.73
C PHE A 187 -26.14 2.96 6.92
N MET A 188 -25.95 2.32 8.08
CA MET A 188 -24.73 1.59 8.40
C MET A 188 -24.76 0.16 7.88
N PRO A 189 -23.64 -0.37 7.35
CA PRO A 189 -23.51 -1.79 7.07
C PRO A 189 -23.51 -2.58 8.38
N LYS A 190 -24.00 -3.81 8.32
CA LYS A 190 -23.99 -4.76 9.43
C LYS A 190 -22.99 -5.87 9.16
N THR A 191 -22.27 -6.25 10.20
CA THR A 191 -21.25 -7.29 10.15
C THR A 191 -21.88 -8.67 10.16
N LYS A 192 -21.39 -9.60 9.36
CA LYS A 192 -21.74 -11.03 9.44
C LYS A 192 -20.87 -11.72 10.48
N VAL A 193 -21.44 -12.74 11.11
CA VAL A 193 -20.73 -13.59 12.08
C VAL A 193 -19.72 -14.50 11.35
N ASN A 194 -18.52 -14.62 11.90
CA ASN A 194 -17.51 -15.56 11.41
C ASN A 194 -17.92 -17.00 11.78
N ASP A 195 -18.08 -17.85 10.78
CA ASP A 195 -18.51 -19.23 10.95
C ASP A 195 -17.38 -20.21 10.57
N PRO A 196 -16.81 -20.97 11.53
CA PRO A 196 -15.73 -21.91 11.25
C PRO A 196 -16.18 -23.14 10.45
N ARG A 197 -17.50 -23.37 10.28
CA ARG A 197 -18.04 -24.47 9.47
C ARG A 197 -18.00 -24.18 7.98
N LYS A 198 -17.82 -22.90 7.57
CA LYS A 198 -17.69 -22.53 6.15
C LYS A 198 -16.54 -23.29 5.51
N GLU A 199 -16.77 -23.78 4.30
CA GLU A 199 -15.76 -24.49 3.53
C GLU A 199 -14.46 -23.68 3.43
N LYS A 200 -13.35 -24.38 3.66
CA LYS A 200 -12.03 -23.80 3.44
C LYS A 200 -11.78 -23.64 1.94
N PHE A 201 -11.13 -22.56 1.57
CA PHE A 201 -10.76 -22.30 0.19
C PHE A 201 -9.79 -23.38 -0.33
N ASP A 202 -10.10 -23.95 -1.50
CA ASP A 202 -9.22 -24.91 -2.16
C ASP A 202 -8.05 -24.22 -2.85
N TRP A 203 -6.88 -24.38 -2.29
CA TRP A 203 -5.63 -23.85 -2.82
C TRP A 203 -4.98 -24.71 -3.91
N GLN A 204 -5.51 -25.89 -4.22
CA GLN A 204 -5.05 -26.80 -5.27
C GLN A 204 -3.52 -27.03 -5.23
N ASP A 205 -2.97 -27.32 -4.05
CA ASP A 205 -1.55 -27.57 -3.78
C ASP A 205 -0.58 -26.44 -4.15
N THR A 206 -1.08 -25.24 -4.44
CA THR A 206 -0.21 -24.08 -4.67
C THR A 206 0.40 -23.61 -3.36
N GLY A 207 1.71 -23.33 -3.38
CA GLY A 207 2.45 -22.74 -2.26
C GLY A 207 2.92 -21.31 -2.57
N ASN A 208 3.36 -20.60 -1.54
CA ASN A 208 3.98 -19.27 -1.71
C ASN A 208 5.33 -19.40 -2.44
N PRO A 209 5.61 -18.60 -3.49
CA PRO A 209 6.84 -18.71 -4.29
C PRO A 209 8.13 -18.42 -3.52
N ARG A 210 8.09 -17.52 -2.52
CA ARG A 210 9.21 -17.15 -1.64
C ARG A 210 10.46 -16.66 -2.40
N THR A 211 10.27 -15.79 -3.35
CA THR A 211 11.37 -15.15 -4.09
C THR A 211 12.24 -14.33 -3.14
N PRO A 212 13.57 -14.47 -3.13
CA PRO A 212 14.43 -13.62 -2.33
C PRO A 212 14.30 -12.14 -2.70
N TRP A 213 14.47 -11.22 -1.73
CA TRP A 213 14.35 -9.79 -1.98
C TRP A 213 15.27 -9.28 -3.09
N HIS A 214 16.51 -9.75 -3.18
CA HIS A 214 17.45 -9.33 -4.21
C HIS A 214 17.09 -9.79 -5.64
N GLU A 215 16.19 -10.78 -5.76
CA GLU A 215 15.61 -11.22 -7.04
C GLU A 215 14.24 -10.59 -7.31
N THR A 216 13.71 -9.81 -6.36
CA THR A 216 12.35 -9.31 -6.44
C THR A 216 12.23 -8.19 -7.47
N VAL A 217 11.27 -8.35 -8.37
CA VAL A 217 10.77 -7.33 -9.29
C VAL A 217 9.29 -7.17 -9.00
N ILE A 218 8.91 -6.01 -8.46
CA ILE A 218 7.54 -5.71 -8.05
C ILE A 218 6.79 -5.08 -9.24
N TYR A 219 5.53 -5.44 -9.40
CA TYR A 219 4.60 -4.83 -10.34
C TYR A 219 3.44 -4.23 -9.55
N GLU A 220 3.45 -2.90 -9.39
CA GLU A 220 2.40 -2.15 -8.68
C GLU A 220 1.16 -2.06 -9.54
N ALA A 221 0.03 -2.61 -9.10
CA ALA A 221 -1.18 -2.72 -9.90
C ALA A 221 -2.45 -2.36 -9.12
N HIS A 222 -3.36 -1.61 -9.76
CA HIS A 222 -4.69 -1.38 -9.24
C HIS A 222 -5.65 -2.47 -9.73
N VAL A 223 -6.44 -3.08 -8.82
CA VAL A 223 -7.35 -4.20 -9.15
C VAL A 223 -8.26 -3.88 -10.32
N LYS A 224 -8.94 -2.72 -10.28
CA LYS A 224 -9.87 -2.31 -11.33
C LYS A 224 -9.14 -1.86 -12.60
N GLY A 225 -8.15 -0.99 -12.47
CA GLY A 225 -7.44 -0.39 -13.60
C GLY A 225 -6.75 -1.41 -14.48
N GLN A 226 -6.20 -2.46 -13.89
CA GLN A 226 -5.46 -3.49 -14.61
C GLN A 226 -6.28 -4.22 -15.67
N THR A 227 -7.57 -4.43 -15.45
CA THR A 227 -8.38 -5.28 -16.33
C THR A 227 -9.64 -4.64 -16.87
N LYS A 228 -10.00 -3.43 -16.45
CA LYS A 228 -11.28 -2.78 -16.81
C LYS A 228 -11.49 -2.66 -18.32
N LEU A 229 -10.44 -2.30 -19.05
CA LEU A 229 -10.46 -2.17 -20.52
C LEU A 229 -9.70 -3.32 -21.21
N ARG A 230 -9.57 -4.47 -20.55
CA ARG A 230 -8.82 -5.58 -21.11
C ARG A 230 -9.72 -6.52 -21.91
N PRO A 231 -9.60 -6.55 -23.26
CA PRO A 231 -10.56 -7.27 -24.11
C PRO A 231 -10.49 -8.79 -24.00
N ASP A 232 -9.32 -9.33 -23.63
CA ASP A 232 -9.06 -10.77 -23.47
C ASP A 232 -9.42 -11.33 -22.08
N VAL A 233 -10.13 -10.54 -21.24
CA VAL A 233 -10.71 -10.95 -19.96
C VAL A 233 -12.24 -10.89 -20.08
N PRO A 234 -13.01 -11.88 -19.56
CA PRO A 234 -14.48 -11.89 -19.56
C PRO A 234 -15.04 -10.60 -18.94
N ALA A 235 -16.08 -10.04 -19.54
CA ALA A 235 -16.62 -8.74 -19.16
C ALA A 235 -17.07 -8.67 -17.69
N GLU A 236 -17.64 -9.78 -17.18
CA GLU A 236 -18.09 -9.92 -15.79
C GLU A 236 -16.95 -9.92 -14.76
N ASP A 237 -15.74 -10.29 -15.18
CA ASP A 237 -14.55 -10.35 -14.32
C ASP A 237 -13.66 -9.10 -14.44
N ARG A 238 -13.90 -8.25 -15.45
CA ARG A 238 -13.12 -7.02 -15.66
C ARG A 238 -13.27 -6.06 -14.48
N GLY A 239 -12.13 -5.55 -14.00
CA GLY A 239 -12.07 -4.63 -12.87
C GLY A 239 -12.26 -5.30 -11.50
N LYS A 240 -12.24 -6.63 -11.43
CA LYS A 240 -12.43 -7.43 -10.22
C LYS A 240 -11.23 -8.34 -9.93
N PHE A 241 -11.17 -8.87 -8.70
CA PHE A 241 -10.15 -9.86 -8.31
C PHE A 241 -10.07 -11.05 -9.28
N ARG A 242 -11.22 -11.55 -9.75
CA ARG A 242 -11.26 -12.66 -10.72
C ARG A 242 -10.63 -12.29 -12.06
N GLY A 243 -10.71 -11.03 -12.47
CA GLY A 243 -10.01 -10.55 -13.66
C GLY A 243 -8.49 -10.64 -13.53
N LEU A 244 -7.93 -10.35 -12.35
CA LEU A 244 -6.50 -10.54 -12.08
C LEU A 244 -6.07 -11.99 -12.13
N ALA A 245 -6.96 -12.93 -11.77
CA ALA A 245 -6.72 -14.37 -11.83
C ALA A 245 -6.62 -14.90 -13.26
N HIS A 246 -7.05 -14.13 -14.26
CA HIS A 246 -7.12 -14.61 -15.64
C HIS A 246 -5.72 -14.97 -16.18
N PRO A 247 -5.57 -16.14 -16.88
CA PRO A 247 -4.27 -16.61 -17.38
C PRO A 247 -3.53 -15.62 -18.28
N ASN A 248 -4.26 -14.81 -19.06
CA ASN A 248 -3.67 -13.77 -19.91
C ASN A 248 -3.07 -12.64 -19.08
N VAL A 249 -3.64 -12.31 -17.91
CA VAL A 249 -3.13 -11.28 -17.00
C VAL A 249 -1.89 -11.77 -16.29
N THR A 250 -1.99 -12.90 -15.58
CA THR A 250 -0.84 -13.49 -14.86
C THR A 250 0.27 -13.89 -15.82
N GLY A 251 -0.07 -14.38 -17.03
CA GLY A 251 0.88 -14.72 -18.08
C GLY A 251 1.62 -13.50 -18.65
N HIS A 252 0.94 -12.37 -18.85
CA HIS A 252 1.56 -11.10 -19.27
C HIS A 252 2.59 -10.62 -18.22
N ILE A 253 2.16 -10.54 -16.96
CA ILE A 253 3.00 -10.09 -15.85
C ILE A 253 4.23 -11.01 -15.71
N LYS A 254 4.05 -12.33 -15.81
CA LYS A 254 5.18 -13.28 -15.75
C LYS A 254 6.15 -13.12 -16.92
N LYS A 255 5.65 -12.87 -18.14
CA LYS A 255 6.49 -12.67 -19.34
C LYS A 255 7.33 -11.40 -19.25
N LEU A 256 6.90 -10.37 -18.49
CA LEU A 256 7.69 -9.19 -18.20
C LEU A 256 8.97 -9.53 -17.42
N GLY A 257 8.99 -10.61 -16.65
CA GLY A 257 10.08 -10.94 -15.73
C GLY A 257 9.80 -10.51 -14.29
N VAL A 258 8.58 -10.08 -13.99
CA VAL A 258 8.08 -9.74 -12.65
C VAL A 258 8.05 -10.98 -11.75
N THR A 259 8.28 -10.80 -10.46
CA THR A 259 8.25 -11.85 -9.44
C THR A 259 7.20 -11.63 -8.36
N ALA A 260 6.74 -10.39 -8.15
CA ALA A 260 5.73 -10.05 -7.17
C ALA A 260 4.75 -9.01 -7.73
N ILE A 261 3.45 -9.20 -7.49
CA ILE A 261 2.41 -8.21 -7.79
C ILE A 261 2.09 -7.49 -6.48
N GLU A 262 2.24 -6.17 -6.44
CA GLU A 262 1.81 -5.34 -5.33
C GLU A 262 0.47 -4.71 -5.70
N LEU A 263 -0.58 -5.10 -4.97
CA LEU A 263 -1.92 -4.58 -5.19
C LEU A 263 -2.11 -3.31 -4.36
N MET A 264 -2.47 -2.22 -5.02
CA MET A 264 -2.98 -1.02 -4.35
C MET A 264 -4.13 -1.39 -3.41
N PRO A 265 -4.52 -0.53 -2.43
CA PRO A 265 -5.33 -0.94 -1.30
C PRO A 265 -6.57 -1.76 -1.66
N VAL A 266 -6.69 -2.91 -1.01
CA VAL A 266 -7.82 -3.86 -1.17
C VAL A 266 -8.66 -4.00 0.08
N HIS A 267 -8.29 -3.37 1.20
CA HIS A 267 -9.13 -3.28 2.37
C HIS A 267 -10.44 -2.53 2.05
N MET A 268 -11.49 -2.77 2.83
CA MET A 268 -12.73 -2.02 2.67
C MET A 268 -12.48 -0.53 2.87
N PHE A 269 -12.84 0.28 1.87
CA PHE A 269 -12.67 1.74 1.87
C PHE A 269 -13.92 2.43 1.35
N VAL A 270 -14.06 3.71 1.66
CA VAL A 270 -15.18 4.55 1.24
C VAL A 270 -14.70 5.70 0.36
N ASN A 271 -15.64 6.32 -0.35
CA ASN A 271 -15.40 7.52 -1.11
C ASN A 271 -15.23 8.75 -0.21
N ASP A 272 -14.55 9.79 -0.71
CA ASP A 272 -14.34 11.04 0.01
C ASP A 272 -15.53 11.99 -0.20
N GLY A 273 -16.64 11.71 0.46
CA GLY A 273 -17.90 12.40 0.21
C GLY A 273 -18.37 12.17 -1.23
N PRO A 274 -18.57 13.23 -2.04
CA PRO A 274 -18.98 13.10 -3.43
C PRO A 274 -17.86 12.66 -4.38
N LYS A 275 -16.58 12.76 -3.99
CA LYS A 275 -15.44 12.34 -4.79
C LYS A 275 -15.23 10.83 -4.69
N VAL A 276 -15.09 10.19 -5.83
CA VAL A 276 -14.73 8.76 -5.87
C VAL A 276 -13.33 8.59 -5.32
N ASN A 277 -13.13 7.67 -4.39
CA ASN A 277 -11.81 7.22 -4.01
C ASN A 277 -11.43 6.03 -4.91
N TYR A 278 -10.67 6.29 -5.96
CA TYR A 278 -10.25 5.25 -6.88
C TYR A 278 -9.08 4.44 -6.32
N TRP A 279 -8.08 5.10 -5.72
CA TRP A 279 -6.88 4.40 -5.23
C TRP A 279 -7.15 3.48 -4.03
N GLY A 280 -8.13 3.81 -3.17
CA GLY A 280 -8.49 2.97 -2.04
C GLY A 280 -7.84 3.34 -0.71
N TYR A 281 -7.15 4.46 -0.59
CA TYR A 281 -6.44 4.86 0.64
C TYR A 281 -7.35 5.41 1.75
N ASN A 282 -8.67 5.36 1.63
CA ASN A 282 -9.59 5.82 2.66
C ASN A 282 -10.27 4.64 3.38
N SER A 283 -9.47 3.83 4.06
CA SER A 283 -9.89 2.57 4.70
C SER A 283 -10.84 2.79 5.87
N ILE A 284 -11.82 1.88 6.03
CA ILE A 284 -12.77 1.88 7.15
C ILE A 284 -12.76 0.56 7.93
N ASN A 285 -12.26 -0.50 7.34
CA ASN A 285 -12.09 -1.79 7.99
C ASN A 285 -10.83 -2.47 7.44
N PHE A 286 -10.09 -3.17 8.30
CA PHE A 286 -8.79 -3.77 7.97
C PHE A 286 -8.83 -5.28 7.72
N PHE A 287 -10.00 -5.92 7.78
CA PHE A 287 -10.13 -7.37 7.58
C PHE A 287 -10.95 -7.75 6.36
N CYS A 288 -11.91 -6.90 5.98
CA CYS A 288 -12.78 -7.17 4.85
C CYS A 288 -12.14 -6.66 3.53
N PRO A 289 -11.98 -7.51 2.50
CA PRO A 289 -11.65 -7.02 1.16
C PRO A 289 -12.76 -6.15 0.59
N ALA A 290 -12.40 -5.12 -0.19
CA ALA A 290 -13.36 -4.19 -0.78
C ALA A 290 -14.33 -4.89 -1.74
N GLU A 291 -15.63 -4.88 -1.43
CA GLU A 291 -16.69 -5.57 -2.19
C GLU A 291 -16.76 -5.12 -3.65
N LYS A 292 -16.39 -3.87 -3.95
CA LYS A 292 -16.34 -3.34 -5.32
C LYS A 292 -15.37 -4.10 -6.23
N TYR A 293 -14.39 -4.80 -5.67
CA TYR A 293 -13.47 -5.69 -6.41
C TYR A 293 -13.90 -7.16 -6.40
N GLY A 294 -14.95 -7.50 -5.66
CA GLY A 294 -15.48 -8.86 -5.56
C GLY A 294 -15.39 -9.46 -4.16
N THR A 295 -15.44 -10.78 -4.08
CA THR A 295 -15.48 -11.52 -2.82
C THR A 295 -14.08 -11.85 -2.29
N ALA A 296 -13.98 -12.20 -1.00
CA ALA A 296 -12.76 -12.77 -0.40
C ALA A 296 -12.27 -14.03 -1.17
N ALA A 297 -13.18 -14.90 -1.60
CA ALA A 297 -12.84 -16.04 -2.44
C ALA A 297 -12.26 -15.64 -3.80
N GLY A 298 -12.73 -14.52 -4.37
CA GLY A 298 -12.18 -13.94 -5.60
C GLY A 298 -10.72 -13.48 -5.42
N LEU A 299 -10.40 -12.82 -4.31
CA LEU A 299 -9.02 -12.44 -3.98
C LEU A 299 -8.14 -13.69 -3.75
N LYS A 300 -8.61 -14.67 -2.98
CA LYS A 300 -7.89 -15.96 -2.81
C LYS A 300 -7.63 -16.65 -4.16
N THR A 301 -8.58 -16.58 -5.10
CA THR A 301 -8.41 -17.09 -6.47
C THR A 301 -7.31 -16.33 -7.22
N ALA A 302 -7.28 -14.99 -7.13
CA ALA A 302 -6.23 -14.18 -7.76
C ALA A 302 -4.84 -14.56 -7.23
N VAL A 303 -4.71 -14.69 -5.91
CA VAL A 303 -3.45 -15.09 -5.26
C VAL A 303 -3.04 -16.51 -5.71
N ARG A 304 -3.97 -17.48 -5.71
CA ARG A 304 -3.69 -18.84 -6.16
C ARG A 304 -3.16 -18.88 -7.60
N GLU A 305 -3.81 -18.18 -8.52
CA GLU A 305 -3.40 -18.18 -9.94
C GLU A 305 -2.08 -17.41 -10.16
N ALA A 306 -1.80 -16.37 -9.34
CA ALA A 306 -0.49 -15.73 -9.32
C ALA A 306 0.60 -16.70 -8.84
N HIS A 307 0.40 -17.36 -7.70
CA HIS A 307 1.32 -18.37 -7.15
C HIS A 307 1.58 -19.51 -8.14
N ARG A 308 0.55 -19.97 -8.87
CA ARG A 308 0.68 -20.98 -9.92
C ARG A 308 1.64 -20.58 -11.04
N LYS A 309 1.79 -19.28 -11.27
CA LYS A 309 2.77 -18.70 -12.20
C LYS A 309 4.12 -18.36 -11.53
N GLY A 310 4.28 -18.66 -10.24
CA GLY A 310 5.46 -18.28 -9.47
C GLY A 310 5.56 -16.76 -9.32
N LEU A 311 4.41 -16.08 -9.14
CA LEU A 311 4.29 -14.66 -8.81
C LEU A 311 3.82 -14.54 -7.37
N GLU A 312 4.54 -13.82 -6.54
CA GLU A 312 4.11 -13.43 -5.21
C GLU A 312 3.02 -12.35 -5.30
N VAL A 313 2.21 -12.24 -4.24
CA VAL A 313 1.22 -11.16 -4.12
C VAL A 313 1.49 -10.38 -2.83
N MET A 314 1.73 -9.09 -2.95
CA MET A 314 1.86 -8.13 -1.85
C MET A 314 0.62 -7.26 -1.80
N LEU A 315 0.28 -6.76 -0.62
CA LEU A 315 -0.80 -5.78 -0.44
C LEU A 315 -0.23 -4.44 0.02
N ASP A 316 -0.70 -3.38 -0.59
CA ASP A 316 -0.57 -2.04 -0.06
C ASP A 316 -1.61 -1.86 1.06
N VAL A 317 -1.15 -1.55 2.28
CA VAL A 317 -1.97 -1.53 3.48
C VAL A 317 -1.95 -0.17 4.17
N VAL A 318 -3.15 0.32 4.49
CA VAL A 318 -3.36 1.65 5.07
C VAL A 318 -3.83 1.51 6.51
N TYR A 319 -2.88 1.46 7.45
CA TYR A 319 -3.19 1.39 8.89
C TYR A 319 -2.93 2.70 9.63
N ASN A 320 -2.35 3.69 8.94
CA ASN A 320 -1.93 4.95 9.54
C ASN A 320 -3.09 5.91 9.80
N HIS A 321 -4.19 5.80 9.07
CA HIS A 321 -5.41 6.60 9.24
C HIS A 321 -6.67 5.80 8.89
N THR A 322 -7.84 6.41 9.11
CA THR A 322 -9.13 5.84 8.73
C THR A 322 -10.02 6.88 8.06
N ALA A 323 -11.03 6.41 7.34
CA ALA A 323 -12.05 7.23 6.68
C ALA A 323 -12.93 8.06 7.64
N GLU A 324 -12.78 7.90 8.95
CA GLU A 324 -13.52 8.69 9.93
C GLU A 324 -13.05 10.16 10.01
N GLY A 325 -11.91 10.52 9.36
CA GLY A 325 -11.39 11.89 9.28
C GLY A 325 -11.14 12.54 10.64
N ASN A 326 -11.16 13.87 10.69
CA ASN A 326 -10.94 14.65 11.90
C ASN A 326 -12.20 14.73 12.80
N GLU A 327 -12.23 15.72 13.72
CA GLU A 327 -13.38 15.94 14.63
C GLU A 327 -14.70 16.25 13.92
N GLN A 328 -14.65 16.66 12.67
CA GLN A 328 -15.82 16.93 11.82
C GLN A 328 -16.21 15.74 10.94
N GLY A 329 -15.44 14.66 10.98
CA GLY A 329 -15.72 13.46 10.20
C GLY A 329 -16.80 12.57 10.82
N PRO A 330 -17.28 11.56 10.06
CA PRO A 330 -18.35 10.65 10.52
C PRO A 330 -17.89 9.75 11.66
N THR A 331 -18.85 9.10 12.32
CA THR A 331 -18.65 8.12 13.38
C THR A 331 -19.16 6.78 12.88
N LEU A 332 -18.27 5.90 12.47
CA LEU A 332 -18.60 4.69 11.74
C LEU A 332 -18.16 3.41 12.47
N SER A 333 -17.03 3.46 13.21
CA SER A 333 -16.43 2.33 13.90
C SER A 333 -15.58 2.81 15.08
N PHE A 334 -14.27 2.99 14.86
CA PHE A 334 -13.24 3.28 15.87
C PHE A 334 -13.54 4.51 16.74
N LYS A 335 -13.98 5.60 16.10
CA LYS A 335 -14.31 6.86 16.76
C LYS A 335 -15.41 6.70 17.79
N GLY A 336 -16.42 5.90 17.47
CA GLY A 336 -17.56 5.63 18.38
C GLY A 336 -17.27 4.56 19.41
N LEU A 337 -16.37 3.60 19.11
CA LEU A 337 -15.95 2.54 20.02
C LEU A 337 -15.01 3.05 21.12
N ASP A 338 -13.92 3.73 20.75
CA ASP A 338 -12.98 4.33 21.72
C ASP A 338 -12.06 5.36 21.07
N ASN A 339 -12.59 6.53 20.76
CA ASN A 339 -11.85 7.58 20.05
C ASN A 339 -10.47 7.87 20.64
N LYS A 340 -10.38 7.94 21.97
CA LYS A 340 -9.16 8.34 22.69
C LYS A 340 -8.02 7.34 22.55
N ASN A 341 -8.33 6.05 22.43
CA ASN A 341 -7.33 4.99 22.36
C ASN A 341 -7.02 4.58 20.90
N TYR A 342 -7.99 4.68 19.99
CA TYR A 342 -7.75 4.37 18.57
C TYR A 342 -6.97 5.45 17.84
N TYR A 343 -7.01 6.73 18.29
CA TYR A 343 -6.38 7.84 17.59
C TYR A 343 -5.41 8.63 18.48
N PHE A 344 -4.38 9.19 17.84
CA PHE A 344 -3.57 10.23 18.48
C PHE A 344 -4.36 11.53 18.53
N LEU A 345 -4.60 12.02 19.75
CA LEU A 345 -5.28 13.30 20.01
C LEU A 345 -4.27 14.34 20.50
N GLN A 346 -4.59 15.62 20.29
CA GLN A 346 -3.75 16.71 20.78
C GLN A 346 -3.73 16.72 22.31
N PRO A 347 -2.57 16.68 22.99
CA PRO A 347 -2.50 16.47 24.45
C PRO A 347 -3.21 17.54 25.27
N ARG A 348 -3.20 18.81 24.82
CA ARG A 348 -3.82 19.94 25.54
C ARG A 348 -5.28 20.17 25.16
N THR A 349 -5.68 19.72 23.99
CA THR A 349 -7.00 19.91 23.40
C THR A 349 -7.47 18.62 22.73
N PRO A 350 -7.77 17.54 23.49
CA PRO A 350 -8.04 16.20 22.95
C PRO A 350 -9.33 16.11 22.11
N LYS A 351 -10.03 17.20 21.94
CA LYS A 351 -11.08 17.37 20.94
C LYS A 351 -10.55 17.22 19.52
N TYR A 352 -9.29 17.61 19.28
CA TYR A 352 -8.66 17.63 17.98
C TYR A 352 -7.67 16.46 17.81
N TYR A 353 -7.50 16.03 16.57
CA TYR A 353 -6.60 14.93 16.23
C TYR A 353 -5.20 15.46 15.88
N ILE A 354 -4.20 14.64 16.13
CA ILE A 354 -2.91 14.76 15.46
C ILE A 354 -3.10 14.24 14.03
N ASN A 355 -2.63 15.00 13.03
CA ASN A 355 -2.84 14.72 11.62
C ASN A 355 -1.50 14.62 10.89
N ASP A 356 -0.70 13.60 11.24
CA ASP A 356 0.58 13.33 10.57
C ASP A 356 0.38 12.69 9.18
N THR A 357 -0.84 12.27 8.87
CA THR A 357 -1.20 11.56 7.64
C THR A 357 -1.74 12.46 6.53
N GLY A 358 -2.16 13.69 6.87
CA GLY A 358 -2.86 14.55 5.92
C GLY A 358 -4.35 14.23 5.74
N CYS A 359 -4.81 13.07 6.26
CA CYS A 359 -6.19 12.56 6.09
C CYS A 359 -7.13 12.89 7.26
N GLY A 360 -6.70 13.76 8.18
CA GLY A 360 -7.53 14.27 9.28
C GLY A 360 -7.33 13.55 10.61
N ASN A 361 -6.81 12.33 10.62
CA ASN A 361 -6.51 11.59 11.84
C ASN A 361 -5.22 10.76 11.70
N THR A 362 -4.69 10.35 12.83
CA THR A 362 -3.55 9.42 12.94
C THR A 362 -3.95 8.29 13.88
N VAL A 363 -3.88 7.05 13.42
CA VAL A 363 -4.17 5.85 14.22
C VAL A 363 -3.07 5.65 15.28
N ASN A 364 -3.46 5.40 16.52
CA ASN A 364 -2.55 5.22 17.64
C ASN A 364 -2.01 3.78 17.71
N ALA A 365 -1.07 3.46 16.83
CA ALA A 365 -0.41 2.14 16.78
C ALA A 365 0.47 1.83 18.03
N ASN A 366 0.60 2.76 18.99
CA ASN A 366 1.27 2.52 20.27
C ASN A 366 0.35 1.92 21.33
N HIS A 367 -0.97 2.02 21.15
CA HIS A 367 -1.90 1.35 22.04
C HIS A 367 -1.83 -0.17 21.80
N PRO A 368 -1.64 -1.00 22.83
CA PRO A 368 -1.45 -2.45 22.65
C PRO A 368 -2.57 -3.13 21.86
N GLN A 369 -3.85 -2.77 22.12
CA GLN A 369 -4.98 -3.36 21.43
C GLN A 369 -5.10 -2.88 19.97
N VAL A 370 -4.69 -1.65 19.66
CA VAL A 370 -4.63 -1.16 18.27
C VAL A 370 -3.50 -1.85 17.52
N ALA A 371 -2.32 -1.97 18.13
CA ALA A 371 -1.22 -2.74 17.56
C ALA A 371 -1.60 -4.21 17.34
N ARG A 372 -2.30 -4.85 18.33
CA ARG A 372 -2.85 -6.21 18.19
C ARG A 372 -3.78 -6.33 16.99
N MET A 373 -4.72 -5.41 16.83
CA MET A 373 -5.66 -5.40 15.68
C MET A 373 -4.92 -5.36 14.34
N ILE A 374 -3.90 -4.50 14.23
CA ILE A 374 -3.07 -4.42 13.00
C ILE A 374 -2.33 -5.74 12.78
N MET A 375 -1.72 -6.32 13.83
CA MET A 375 -1.02 -7.60 13.75
C MET A 375 -1.95 -8.74 13.37
N ASP A 376 -3.17 -8.79 13.92
CA ASP A 376 -4.17 -9.81 13.62
C ASP A 376 -4.67 -9.69 12.17
N SER A 377 -4.82 -8.45 11.65
CA SER A 377 -5.13 -8.21 10.25
C SER A 377 -4.01 -8.70 9.32
N LEU A 378 -2.76 -8.38 9.61
CA LEU A 378 -1.61 -8.82 8.82
C LEU A 378 -1.50 -10.36 8.80
N ARG A 379 -1.64 -11.02 9.97
CA ARG A 379 -1.66 -12.48 10.06
C ARG A 379 -2.82 -13.09 9.27
N TYR A 380 -4.01 -12.50 9.38
CA TYR A 380 -5.18 -12.95 8.66
C TYR A 380 -4.96 -12.97 7.14
N TYR A 381 -4.38 -11.91 6.57
CA TYR A 381 -4.06 -11.89 5.15
C TYR A 381 -2.90 -12.83 4.80
N ALA A 382 -1.88 -12.94 5.64
CA ALA A 382 -0.75 -13.85 5.40
C ALA A 382 -1.16 -15.32 5.44
N GLU A 383 -2.06 -15.72 6.35
CA GLU A 383 -2.46 -17.11 6.56
C GLU A 383 -3.66 -17.50 5.69
N GLU A 384 -4.75 -16.72 5.75
CA GLU A 384 -6.00 -17.05 5.05
C GLU A 384 -5.95 -16.75 3.55
N PHE A 385 -5.22 -15.70 3.14
CA PHE A 385 -5.10 -15.32 1.72
C PHE A 385 -3.74 -15.68 1.14
N ARG A 386 -2.82 -16.22 1.94
CA ARG A 386 -1.44 -16.55 1.54
C ARG A 386 -0.71 -15.37 0.92
N ILE A 387 -0.95 -14.17 1.42
CA ILE A 387 -0.26 -12.95 0.99
C ILE A 387 1.22 -13.06 1.35
N ASP A 388 2.09 -12.73 0.39
CA ASP A 388 3.54 -12.89 0.49
C ASP A 388 4.25 -11.67 1.07
N GLY A 389 3.57 -10.52 1.12
CA GLY A 389 4.17 -9.30 1.64
C GLY A 389 3.19 -8.16 1.80
N PHE A 390 3.66 -7.10 2.46
CA PHE A 390 2.90 -5.90 2.75
C PHE A 390 3.76 -4.66 2.49
N ARG A 391 3.21 -3.71 1.74
CA ARG A 391 3.71 -2.34 1.62
C ARG A 391 2.86 -1.46 2.51
N PHE A 392 3.47 -0.77 3.45
CA PHE A 392 2.75 0.11 4.38
C PHE A 392 2.76 1.53 3.87
N ASP A 393 1.58 2.05 3.63
CA ASP A 393 1.35 3.47 3.41
C ASP A 393 1.80 4.27 4.64
N LEU A 394 2.54 5.36 4.44
CA LEU A 394 3.08 6.23 5.49
C LEU A 394 3.60 5.46 6.72
N MET A 395 4.47 4.46 6.51
CA MET A 395 4.93 3.58 7.59
C MET A 395 5.64 4.34 8.71
N TYR A 396 6.23 5.49 8.41
CA TYR A 396 6.83 6.39 9.38
C TYR A 396 5.84 6.77 10.48
N THR A 397 4.59 7.07 10.13
CA THR A 397 3.49 7.38 11.07
C THR A 397 3.26 6.25 12.09
N LEU A 398 3.31 5.00 11.63
CA LEU A 398 3.10 3.82 12.49
C LEU A 398 4.24 3.59 13.49
N GLY A 399 5.40 4.18 13.23
CA GLY A 399 6.54 4.20 14.15
C GLY A 399 6.55 5.38 15.13
N ARG A 400 5.62 6.33 15.03
CA ARG A 400 5.56 7.48 15.93
C ARG A 400 5.14 7.08 17.34
N THR A 401 5.76 7.68 18.36
CA THR A 401 5.45 7.37 19.76
C THR A 401 5.31 8.65 20.61
N GLN A 402 4.42 8.61 21.60
CA GLN A 402 4.27 9.70 22.58
C GLN A 402 5.56 9.95 23.39
N LYS A 403 6.35 8.91 23.62
CA LYS A 403 7.63 8.99 24.34
C LYS A 403 8.60 9.98 23.70
N PHE A 404 8.56 10.11 22.37
CA PHE A 404 9.39 11.03 21.60
C PHE A 404 8.61 12.26 21.11
N ASN A 405 7.60 12.70 21.87
CA ASN A 405 6.74 13.81 21.49
C ASN A 405 6.12 13.63 20.08
N CYS A 406 5.59 12.45 19.84
CA CYS A 406 5.08 11.96 18.54
C CYS A 406 6.15 11.89 17.45
N GLY A 407 7.43 11.82 17.78
CA GLY A 407 8.53 11.53 16.87
C GLY A 407 8.61 10.05 16.53
N PHE A 408 9.35 9.74 15.45
CA PHE A 408 9.58 8.35 15.01
C PHE A 408 10.48 7.58 15.98
N ASP A 409 10.05 6.38 16.37
CA ASP A 409 10.84 5.41 17.10
C ASP A 409 10.91 4.10 16.33
N ARG A 410 12.08 3.77 15.77
CA ARG A 410 12.34 2.49 15.10
C ARG A 410 12.08 1.25 15.98
N ASN A 411 12.05 1.46 17.29
CA ASN A 411 11.77 0.43 18.29
C ASN A 411 10.34 0.47 18.81
N SER A 412 9.42 1.15 18.11
CA SER A 412 8.01 1.20 18.47
C SER A 412 7.41 -0.21 18.62
N LEU A 413 6.34 -0.31 19.39
CA LEU A 413 5.66 -1.56 19.67
C LEU A 413 5.30 -2.31 18.36
N LEU A 414 4.63 -1.63 17.43
CA LEU A 414 4.15 -2.26 16.21
C LEU A 414 5.31 -2.73 15.32
N LEU A 415 6.33 -1.89 15.07
CA LEU A 415 7.46 -2.27 14.21
C LEU A 415 8.21 -3.46 14.75
N LYS A 416 8.44 -3.52 16.07
CA LYS A 416 9.04 -4.68 16.73
C LYS A 416 8.16 -5.93 16.61
N SER A 417 6.86 -5.78 16.81
CA SER A 417 5.92 -6.90 16.72
C SER A 417 5.93 -7.51 15.31
N ILE A 418 5.87 -6.69 14.27
CA ILE A 418 5.94 -7.15 12.87
C ILE A 418 7.22 -7.96 12.63
N LEU A 419 8.38 -7.44 13.05
CA LEU A 419 9.68 -8.08 12.80
C LEU A 419 9.92 -9.35 13.59
N SER A 420 9.29 -9.48 14.76
CA SER A 420 9.44 -10.65 15.64
C SER A 420 8.39 -11.74 15.41
N ASP A 421 7.31 -11.43 14.68
CA ASP A 421 6.20 -12.34 14.46
C ASP A 421 6.59 -13.54 13.58
N PRO A 422 6.33 -14.79 14.01
CA PRO A 422 6.76 -15.99 13.28
C PRO A 422 6.06 -16.16 11.91
N VAL A 423 4.86 -15.60 11.72
CA VAL A 423 4.13 -15.60 10.45
C VAL A 423 4.70 -14.52 9.53
N LEU A 424 4.75 -13.28 10.02
CA LEU A 424 5.16 -12.11 9.24
C LEU A 424 6.66 -12.09 8.92
N LYS A 425 7.48 -12.80 9.70
CA LYS A 425 8.92 -12.98 9.42
C LYS A 425 9.19 -13.66 8.07
N LYS A 426 8.18 -14.35 7.51
CA LYS A 426 8.25 -15.00 6.20
C LYS A 426 7.74 -14.10 5.08
N ALA A 427 7.07 -13.01 5.41
CA ALA A 427 6.50 -12.06 4.46
C ALA A 427 7.51 -10.97 4.10
N LYS A 428 7.36 -10.41 2.92
CA LYS A 428 8.06 -9.19 2.50
C LYS A 428 7.43 -7.98 3.16
N ILE A 429 8.23 -7.21 3.91
CA ILE A 429 7.76 -5.99 4.56
C ILE A 429 8.47 -4.80 3.94
N SER A 430 7.68 -3.89 3.37
CA SER A 430 8.16 -2.62 2.84
C SER A 430 7.24 -1.48 3.24
N GLY A 431 7.71 -0.24 3.17
CA GLY A 431 6.88 0.91 3.50
C GLY A 431 7.53 2.24 3.17
N GLU A 432 6.73 3.28 3.26
CA GLU A 432 7.17 4.65 3.09
C GLU A 432 7.89 5.14 4.34
N PRO A 433 9.15 5.61 4.21
CA PRO A 433 9.92 6.15 5.34
C PRO A 433 9.62 7.63 5.60
N TRP A 434 8.41 8.09 5.30
CA TRP A 434 7.94 9.47 5.48
C TRP A 434 6.47 9.53 5.88
N ASP A 435 6.06 10.72 6.29
CA ASP A 435 4.68 11.17 6.42
C ASP A 435 4.62 12.71 6.17
N CYS A 436 3.50 13.38 6.50
CA CYS A 436 3.36 14.81 6.25
C CYS A 436 4.34 15.69 7.05
N HIS A 437 4.88 15.20 8.18
CA HIS A 437 5.73 15.97 9.09
C HIS A 437 7.11 15.35 9.35
N GLY A 438 7.40 14.18 8.77
CA GLY A 438 8.64 13.49 9.00
C GLY A 438 9.15 12.74 7.78
N PHE A 439 10.48 12.63 7.69
CA PHE A 439 11.17 11.95 6.61
C PHE A 439 12.45 11.32 7.17
N ASP A 440 12.59 10.00 7.01
CA ASP A 440 13.74 9.27 7.55
C ASP A 440 14.17 8.08 6.66
N ILE A 441 14.50 8.35 5.40
CA ILE A 441 15.09 7.32 4.54
C ILE A 441 16.39 6.82 5.17
N GLY A 442 16.52 5.49 5.29
CA GLY A 442 17.61 4.83 6.01
C GLY A 442 17.33 4.63 7.50
N GLY A 443 16.20 5.15 8.02
CA GLY A 443 15.83 5.10 9.43
C GLY A 443 15.04 3.87 9.85
N MET A 444 14.40 3.15 8.93
CA MET A 444 13.62 1.97 9.26
C MET A 444 14.47 0.85 9.86
N PRO A 445 13.92 0.01 10.74
CA PRO A 445 14.61 -1.16 11.29
C PRO A 445 15.11 -2.11 10.20
N GLU A 446 16.15 -2.88 10.52
CA GLU A 446 16.59 -3.98 9.65
C GLU A 446 15.45 -5.01 9.47
N GLY A 447 15.20 -5.41 8.21
CA GLY A 447 14.11 -6.30 7.82
C GLY A 447 12.93 -5.59 7.17
N ILE A 448 12.83 -4.27 7.30
CA ILE A 448 11.84 -3.45 6.60
C ILE A 448 12.52 -2.77 5.41
N TYR A 449 11.98 -3.00 4.21
CA TYR A 449 12.44 -2.36 2.99
C TYR A 449 11.75 -1.01 2.82
N GLU A 450 12.51 0.00 2.43
CA GLU A 450 12.03 1.38 2.30
C GLU A 450 11.80 1.70 0.83
N TRP A 451 10.70 2.36 0.52
CA TRP A 451 10.57 3.00 -0.77
C TRP A 451 11.63 4.10 -0.90
N ASN A 452 12.41 4.00 -1.97
CA ASN A 452 13.46 4.98 -2.25
C ASN A 452 12.87 6.17 -3.01
N ASP A 453 13.61 7.29 -3.02
CA ASP A 453 13.25 8.46 -3.82
C ASP A 453 13.21 8.12 -5.32
N HIS A 454 12.02 8.13 -5.91
CA HIS A 454 11.79 7.87 -7.34
C HIS A 454 12.08 9.09 -8.23
N LYS A 455 12.33 10.26 -7.64
CA LYS A 455 12.58 11.51 -8.39
C LYS A 455 14.00 11.59 -8.94
N THR A 456 14.97 10.93 -8.28
CA THR A 456 16.39 10.99 -8.67
C THR A 456 16.66 10.62 -10.14
N PRO A 457 16.13 9.51 -10.71
CA PRO A 457 16.32 9.19 -12.13
C PRO A 457 15.70 10.23 -13.05
N ALA A 458 14.51 10.71 -12.76
CA ALA A 458 13.84 11.75 -13.55
C ALA A 458 14.63 13.05 -13.56
N LEU A 459 15.11 13.49 -12.41
CA LEU A 459 15.94 14.68 -12.26
C LEU A 459 17.26 14.57 -13.03
N PHE A 460 17.93 13.41 -13.02
CA PHE A 460 19.15 13.20 -13.80
C PHE A 460 18.89 13.38 -15.31
N TRP A 461 17.87 12.72 -15.84
CA TRP A 461 17.56 12.80 -17.27
C TRP A 461 17.05 14.18 -17.69
N GLN A 462 16.27 14.84 -16.84
CA GLN A 462 15.70 16.16 -17.10
C GLN A 462 16.72 17.29 -16.99
N GLN A 463 17.42 17.34 -15.83
CA GLN A 463 18.30 18.47 -15.49
C GLN A 463 19.72 18.28 -16.03
N ARG A 464 20.04 17.08 -16.50
CA ARG A 464 21.39 16.71 -17.00
C ARG A 464 22.50 16.94 -15.97
N ARG A 465 22.16 16.82 -14.67
CA ARG A 465 23.05 17.05 -13.52
C ARG A 465 22.95 15.90 -12.53
N ASN A 466 23.70 15.99 -11.45
CA ASN A 466 23.64 15.07 -10.33
C ASN A 466 24.03 13.62 -10.66
N ILE A 467 25.13 13.45 -11.43
CA ILE A 467 25.67 12.11 -11.72
C ILE A 467 25.98 11.32 -10.45
N SER A 468 26.44 11.99 -9.39
CA SER A 468 26.70 11.36 -8.08
C SER A 468 25.45 10.82 -7.42
N HIS A 469 24.33 11.55 -7.50
CA HIS A 469 23.05 11.09 -6.96
C HIS A 469 22.51 9.87 -7.73
N LEU A 470 22.62 9.90 -9.07
CA LEU A 470 22.23 8.73 -9.87
C LEU A 470 23.14 7.52 -9.55
N ALA A 471 24.44 7.71 -9.40
CA ALA A 471 25.36 6.63 -9.05
C ALA A 471 25.01 5.99 -7.69
N VAL A 472 24.70 6.80 -6.69
CA VAL A 472 24.23 6.32 -5.37
C VAL A 472 22.90 5.57 -5.51
N HIS A 473 21.96 6.08 -6.30
CA HIS A 473 20.69 5.43 -6.56
C HIS A 473 20.86 4.06 -7.25
N LEU A 474 21.70 4.00 -8.29
CA LEU A 474 22.05 2.76 -8.99
C LEU A 474 22.71 1.73 -8.08
N ALA A 475 23.50 2.18 -7.10
CA ALA A 475 24.13 1.32 -6.11
C ALA A 475 23.15 0.84 -5.01
N GLY A 476 21.85 1.16 -5.10
CA GLY A 476 20.84 0.79 -4.11
C GLY A 476 20.90 1.60 -2.82
N CYS A 477 21.62 2.71 -2.81
CA CYS A 477 21.75 3.63 -1.69
C CYS A 477 21.10 4.97 -2.03
N SER A 478 20.27 5.51 -1.14
CA SER A 478 19.94 6.93 -1.16
C SER A 478 21.15 7.74 -0.68
N PRO A 479 21.33 9.00 -1.11
CA PRO A 479 22.32 9.91 -0.51
C PRO A 479 22.22 9.98 1.02
N ASN A 480 21.10 9.61 1.59
CA ASN A 480 20.83 9.57 3.04
C ASN A 480 21.31 8.27 3.70
N PHE A 481 21.55 7.17 2.96
CA PHE A 481 21.97 5.89 3.54
C PHE A 481 23.44 5.84 3.95
N ASP A 482 24.32 6.56 3.26
CA ASP A 482 25.78 6.38 3.36
C ASP A 482 26.52 7.65 3.79
N HIS A 483 25.86 8.63 4.40
CA HIS A 483 26.54 9.85 4.86
C HIS A 483 27.21 9.60 6.22
N PRO A 484 28.58 9.61 6.32
CA PRO A 484 29.32 9.43 7.57
C PRO A 484 29.15 10.59 8.55
N GLY A 485 28.06 11.07 8.84
CA GLY A 485 27.76 12.18 9.75
C GLY A 485 26.27 12.49 9.90
N LYS A 486 25.47 11.94 9.00
CA LYS A 486 24.00 11.97 9.08
C LYS A 486 23.40 10.57 9.08
N GLY A 487 24.20 9.54 8.94
CA GLY A 487 23.79 8.15 8.90
C GLY A 487 23.11 7.74 10.19
N LYS A 488 21.79 7.75 10.19
CA LYS A 488 20.98 7.30 11.33
C LYS A 488 21.08 5.80 11.54
N ASN A 489 21.71 5.08 10.62
CA ASN A 489 21.98 3.65 10.77
C ASN A 489 23.31 3.22 10.15
N PRO A 490 24.47 3.47 10.83
CA PRO A 490 25.79 3.06 10.35
C PRO A 490 25.94 1.54 10.27
N HIS A 491 24.94 0.78 10.66
CA HIS A 491 24.96 -0.69 10.73
C HIS A 491 24.13 -1.36 9.62
N LYS A 492 23.41 -0.63 8.78
CA LYS A 492 22.75 -1.26 7.62
C LYS A 492 23.80 -1.84 6.66
N ARG A 493 23.92 -3.16 6.66
CA ARG A 493 24.83 -3.90 5.77
C ARG A 493 24.15 -4.39 4.49
N LYS A 494 22.82 -4.37 4.46
CA LYS A 494 21.99 -4.90 3.36
C LYS A 494 21.26 -3.79 2.64
N ILE A 495 21.06 -3.99 1.32
CA ILE A 495 20.21 -3.12 0.52
C ILE A 495 18.77 -3.35 0.99
N GLN A 496 18.14 -2.31 1.52
CA GLN A 496 16.76 -2.33 1.98
C GLN A 496 15.94 -1.22 1.31
N ALA A 497 16.30 -0.86 0.09
CA ALA A 497 15.59 0.14 -0.71
C ALA A 497 14.87 -0.54 -1.87
N VAL A 498 13.58 -0.25 -2.03
CA VAL A 498 12.80 -0.56 -3.23
C VAL A 498 12.94 0.62 -4.18
N THR A 499 13.50 0.38 -5.35
CA THR A 499 13.75 1.41 -6.35
C THR A 499 12.63 1.45 -7.37
N ALA A 500 12.03 2.63 -7.58
CA ALA A 500 11.04 2.91 -8.61
C ALA A 500 11.50 4.08 -9.50
N ILE A 501 10.92 4.19 -10.69
CA ILE A 501 11.01 5.39 -11.55
C ILE A 501 9.67 6.13 -11.58
N THR A 502 8.60 5.41 -11.39
CA THR A 502 7.21 5.86 -11.34
C THR A 502 6.44 5.00 -10.36
N THR A 503 5.41 5.57 -9.73
CA THR A 503 4.49 4.89 -8.82
C THR A 503 3.07 5.38 -9.09
N HIS A 504 2.06 4.83 -8.38
CA HIS A 504 0.69 5.36 -8.47
C HIS A 504 0.61 6.86 -8.14
N ASP A 505 1.41 7.33 -7.18
CA ASP A 505 1.52 8.74 -6.78
C ASP A 505 2.59 9.45 -7.62
N GLY A 506 2.17 9.99 -8.75
CA GLY A 506 3.04 10.67 -9.68
C GLY A 506 2.65 10.46 -11.15
N GLN A 507 3.52 10.90 -12.05
CA GLN A 507 3.36 10.69 -13.48
C GLN A 507 3.57 9.23 -13.87
N SER A 508 2.89 8.74 -14.94
CA SER A 508 3.28 7.50 -15.60
C SER A 508 4.61 7.69 -16.37
N LEU A 509 5.23 6.59 -16.81
CA LEU A 509 6.42 6.66 -17.65
C LEU A 509 6.16 7.49 -18.94
N ALA A 510 5.02 7.29 -19.58
CA ALA A 510 4.64 8.06 -20.77
C ALA A 510 4.50 9.56 -20.46
N ASP A 511 3.92 9.90 -19.32
CA ASP A 511 3.74 11.29 -18.91
C ASP A 511 5.06 11.95 -18.50
N THR A 512 5.95 11.23 -17.81
CA THR A 512 7.28 11.71 -17.42
C THR A 512 8.11 12.17 -18.63
N VAL A 513 7.88 11.59 -19.81
CA VAL A 513 8.57 11.97 -21.06
C VAL A 513 7.76 12.87 -21.97
N SER A 514 6.55 13.30 -21.56
CA SER A 514 5.61 14.03 -22.44
C SER A 514 4.97 15.26 -21.81
N TYR A 515 5.05 15.41 -20.49
CA TYR A 515 4.46 16.54 -19.78
C TYR A 515 5.47 17.18 -18.83
N ARG A 516 5.57 18.50 -18.86
CA ARG A 516 6.37 19.32 -17.95
C ARG A 516 5.55 20.00 -16.88
N GLU A 517 4.23 20.02 -17.06
CA GLU A 517 3.27 20.65 -16.16
C GLU A 517 2.29 19.63 -15.62
N LYS A 518 1.64 19.95 -14.50
CA LYS A 518 0.53 19.16 -13.95
C LYS A 518 -0.75 19.44 -14.76
N HIS A 519 -1.53 18.38 -15.01
CA HIS A 519 -2.83 18.46 -15.64
C HIS A 519 -3.92 17.83 -14.75
N ASN A 520 -3.99 18.25 -13.47
CA ASN A 520 -4.87 17.68 -12.44
C ASN A 520 -6.26 18.34 -12.37
N TRP A 521 -6.63 19.16 -13.34
CA TRP A 521 -7.91 19.89 -13.35
C TRP A 521 -9.14 19.01 -13.12
N ASN A 522 -9.12 17.78 -13.64
CA ASN A 522 -10.20 16.81 -13.48
C ASN A 522 -10.41 16.36 -12.03
N ASN A 523 -9.44 16.56 -11.14
CA ASN A 523 -9.56 16.23 -9.72
C ASN A 523 -10.42 17.24 -8.94
N GLY A 524 -10.73 18.40 -9.54
CA GLY A 524 -11.51 19.44 -8.88
C GLY A 524 -10.76 20.23 -7.78
N GLU A 525 -9.42 20.14 -7.78
CA GLU A 525 -8.52 20.82 -6.83
C GLU A 525 -7.82 22.04 -7.44
N PHE A 526 -8.35 22.56 -8.55
CA PHE A 526 -7.78 23.70 -9.28
C PHE A 526 -6.30 23.51 -9.68
N ASN A 527 -5.90 22.28 -9.99
CA ASN A 527 -4.54 21.89 -10.33
C ASN A 527 -3.48 22.18 -9.21
N ARG A 528 -3.93 22.27 -7.95
CA ARG A 528 -3.06 22.55 -6.79
C ARG A 528 -2.52 21.30 -6.15
N ASP A 529 -3.22 20.18 -6.29
CA ASP A 529 -2.90 18.87 -5.75
C ASP A 529 -1.73 18.19 -6.48
N GLY A 530 -1.24 17.10 -5.91
CA GLY A 530 -0.10 16.34 -6.44
C GLY A 530 1.26 17.01 -6.19
N SER A 531 2.32 16.25 -6.43
CA SER A 531 3.70 16.70 -6.27
C SER A 531 4.17 17.56 -7.45
N ASP A 532 5.37 18.15 -7.30
CA ASP A 532 6.02 18.84 -8.41
C ASP A 532 6.38 17.88 -9.53
N VAL A 533 6.24 18.35 -10.77
CA VAL A 533 6.56 17.58 -11.98
C VAL A 533 8.03 17.71 -12.33
N HIS A 534 8.66 16.57 -12.59
CA HIS A 534 10.05 16.50 -13.05
C HIS A 534 10.14 15.82 -14.44
N GLY A 535 9.11 15.99 -15.27
CA GLY A 535 9.04 15.44 -16.61
C GLY A 535 9.75 16.27 -17.68
N MET A 536 9.94 15.66 -18.83
CA MET A 536 10.44 16.32 -20.05
C MET A 536 9.49 16.01 -21.21
N ASN A 537 9.28 16.96 -22.12
CA ASN A 537 8.27 16.82 -23.16
C ASN A 537 8.82 16.85 -24.59
N GLY A 538 10.14 17.01 -24.74
CA GLY A 538 10.75 17.15 -26.08
C GLY A 538 10.37 18.45 -26.80
N GLY A 539 9.88 19.46 -26.05
CA GLY A 539 9.46 20.77 -26.59
C GLY A 539 7.97 20.87 -26.95
N VAL A 540 7.19 19.81 -26.71
CA VAL A 540 5.74 19.77 -26.98
C VAL A 540 5.03 19.16 -25.77
N GLU A 541 4.04 19.86 -25.20
CA GLU A 541 3.24 19.37 -24.10
C GLU A 541 2.16 18.42 -24.61
N GLY A 542 2.11 17.20 -24.04
CA GLY A 542 1.12 16.18 -24.43
C GLY A 542 1.41 15.51 -25.80
N PRO A 543 0.39 14.98 -26.50
CA PRO A 543 0.54 14.26 -27.78
C PRO A 543 1.25 15.06 -28.85
N SER A 544 2.00 14.39 -29.74
CA SER A 544 2.73 15.05 -30.83
C SER A 544 2.77 14.17 -32.08
N SER A 545 2.50 14.77 -33.24
CA SER A 545 2.65 14.15 -34.56
C SER A 545 4.10 14.16 -35.05
N SER A 546 4.99 14.98 -34.45
CA SER A 546 6.39 15.08 -34.82
C SER A 546 7.17 13.79 -34.55
N SER A 547 7.68 13.14 -35.59
CA SER A 547 8.52 11.94 -35.46
C SER A 547 9.74 12.17 -34.57
N ARG A 548 10.37 13.35 -34.69
CA ARG A 548 11.52 13.74 -33.87
C ARG A 548 11.18 13.81 -32.38
N VAL A 549 10.02 14.37 -32.01
CA VAL A 549 9.57 14.46 -30.63
C VAL A 549 9.25 13.07 -30.09
N ARG A 550 8.56 12.24 -30.87
CA ARG A 550 8.18 10.88 -30.49
C ARG A 550 9.40 9.97 -30.31
N GLU A 551 10.37 10.05 -31.23
CA GLU A 551 11.64 9.31 -31.11
C GLU A 551 12.43 9.72 -29.86
N PHE A 552 12.50 11.02 -29.58
CA PHE A 552 13.09 11.53 -28.34
C PHE A 552 12.41 10.92 -27.10
N ARG A 553 11.07 10.95 -27.04
CA ARG A 553 10.28 10.41 -25.93
C ARG A 553 10.49 8.90 -25.73
N LEU A 554 10.49 8.15 -26.82
CA LEU A 554 10.73 6.70 -26.81
C LEU A 554 12.12 6.37 -26.26
N ARG A 555 13.15 7.10 -26.72
CA ARG A 555 14.52 6.97 -26.18
C ARG A 555 14.56 7.29 -24.69
N MET A 556 13.88 8.35 -24.23
CA MET A 556 13.83 8.69 -22.82
C MET A 556 13.10 7.64 -21.99
N ALA A 557 12.01 7.07 -22.50
CA ALA A 557 11.33 5.95 -21.87
C ALA A 557 12.27 4.74 -21.70
N PHE A 558 13.03 4.38 -22.74
CA PHE A 558 14.07 3.33 -22.66
C PHE A 558 15.14 3.65 -21.63
N ASN A 559 15.60 4.91 -21.55
CA ASN A 559 16.59 5.34 -20.56
C ASN A 559 16.07 5.14 -19.11
N HIS A 560 14.82 5.49 -18.85
CA HIS A 560 14.21 5.28 -17.53
C HIS A 560 14.09 3.79 -17.18
N VAL A 561 13.60 2.97 -18.10
CA VAL A 561 13.51 1.51 -17.90
C VAL A 561 14.87 0.88 -17.72
N ALA A 562 15.89 1.30 -18.48
CA ALA A 562 17.27 0.83 -18.30
C ALA A 562 17.83 1.24 -16.93
N THR A 563 17.57 2.46 -16.49
CA THR A 563 17.97 2.94 -15.16
C THR A 563 17.36 2.08 -14.07
N LEU A 564 16.05 1.79 -14.15
CA LEU A 564 15.38 0.87 -13.23
C LEU A 564 16.02 -0.51 -13.22
N GLY A 565 16.19 -1.11 -14.40
CA GLY A 565 16.69 -2.48 -14.52
C GLY A 565 18.15 -2.63 -14.07
N LEU A 566 18.95 -1.56 -14.06
CA LEU A 566 20.36 -1.55 -13.65
C LEU A 566 20.58 -1.13 -12.19
N SER A 567 19.52 -0.74 -11.49
CA SER A 567 19.61 -0.39 -10.06
C SER A 567 19.73 -1.64 -9.18
N HIS A 568 20.53 -1.57 -8.13
CA HIS A 568 20.67 -2.64 -7.15
C HIS A 568 19.45 -2.71 -6.20
N GLY A 569 19.19 -3.90 -5.67
CA GLY A 569 18.05 -4.17 -4.78
C GLY A 569 16.76 -4.47 -5.53
N PRO A 570 15.64 -4.67 -4.83
CA PRO A 570 14.34 -4.84 -5.45
C PRO A 570 13.93 -3.60 -6.25
N VAL A 571 13.28 -3.83 -7.38
CA VAL A 571 12.79 -2.77 -8.25
C VAL A 571 11.28 -2.86 -8.43
N LEU A 572 10.63 -1.70 -8.60
CA LEU A 572 9.20 -1.59 -8.80
C LEU A 572 8.90 -0.99 -10.17
N LEU A 573 8.07 -1.68 -10.95
CA LEU A 573 7.50 -1.24 -12.21
C LEU A 573 6.01 -0.95 -12.00
N LYS A 574 5.57 0.27 -12.30
CA LYS A 574 4.14 0.62 -12.27
C LYS A 574 3.42 -0.05 -13.43
N ALA A 575 2.27 -0.64 -13.16
CA ALA A 575 1.40 -1.24 -14.17
C ALA A 575 0.98 -0.19 -15.23
N GLY A 576 1.13 -0.57 -16.49
CA GLY A 576 0.84 0.30 -17.62
C GLY A 576 2.06 1.00 -18.20
N ASP A 577 3.15 1.16 -17.47
CA ASP A 577 4.39 1.76 -18.00
C ASP A 577 4.97 0.92 -19.13
N GLU A 578 4.88 -0.41 -19.01
CA GLU A 578 5.35 -1.36 -20.02
C GLU A 578 4.54 -1.31 -21.34
N ILE A 579 3.34 -0.74 -21.30
CA ILE A 579 2.50 -0.55 -22.49
C ILE A 579 2.33 0.93 -22.86
N GLY A 580 3.12 1.83 -22.24
CA GLY A 580 3.10 3.26 -22.54
C GLY A 580 1.77 3.94 -22.19
N HIS A 581 1.11 3.51 -21.10
CA HIS A 581 -0.11 4.13 -20.59
C HIS A 581 0.14 5.56 -20.13
N THR A 582 -0.79 6.48 -20.49
CA THR A 582 -0.74 7.89 -20.08
C THR A 582 -1.91 8.23 -19.16
N GLN A 583 -1.64 8.98 -18.11
CA GLN A 583 -2.63 9.62 -17.23
C GLN A 583 -3.02 11.01 -17.75
N LYS A 584 -2.67 11.32 -19.03
CA LYS A 584 -2.92 12.61 -19.67
C LYS A 584 -2.31 13.79 -18.90
N GLY A 585 -1.16 13.56 -18.25
CA GLY A 585 -0.44 14.54 -17.44
C GLY A 585 -1.01 14.77 -16.04
N ASN A 586 -2.05 14.03 -15.62
CA ASN A 586 -2.52 14.03 -14.25
C ASN A 586 -1.56 13.23 -13.37
N ASN A 587 -0.83 13.91 -12.46
CA ASN A 587 0.14 13.27 -11.58
C ASN A 587 -0.41 12.91 -10.18
N ASN A 588 -1.74 13.03 -9.98
CA ASN A 588 -2.41 12.67 -8.73
C ASN A 588 -3.84 12.15 -8.98
N PRO A 589 -4.01 11.10 -9.82
CA PRO A 589 -5.34 10.69 -10.28
C PRO A 589 -6.12 9.84 -9.24
N TYR A 590 -5.99 10.14 -7.95
CA TYR A 590 -6.57 9.39 -6.83
C TYR A 590 -8.09 9.22 -6.89
N CYS A 591 -8.79 10.18 -7.52
CA CYS A 591 -10.24 10.21 -7.63
C CYS A 591 -10.76 9.96 -9.06
N GLN A 592 -9.91 9.50 -9.99
CA GLN A 592 -10.26 9.30 -11.39
C GLN A 592 -10.58 7.83 -11.67
N ASP A 593 -11.85 7.45 -11.53
CA ASP A 593 -12.35 6.11 -11.88
C ASP A 593 -12.77 6.05 -13.35
N ASN A 594 -11.83 6.32 -14.24
CA ASN A 594 -12.04 6.42 -15.68
C ASN A 594 -10.75 6.07 -16.46
N GLU A 595 -10.72 6.37 -17.76
CA GLU A 595 -9.62 6.07 -18.68
C GLU A 595 -8.29 6.79 -18.35
N ILE A 596 -8.27 7.74 -17.39
CA ILE A 596 -7.02 8.30 -16.88
C ILE A 596 -6.23 7.23 -16.09
N ASN A 597 -6.94 6.38 -15.36
CA ASN A 597 -6.36 5.33 -14.54
C ASN A 597 -6.55 3.91 -15.11
N TRP A 598 -7.57 3.70 -15.96
CA TRP A 598 -7.78 2.36 -16.53
C TRP A 598 -6.79 2.12 -17.65
N LEU A 599 -6.02 1.05 -17.57
CA LEU A 599 -5.00 0.72 -18.56
C LEU A 599 -5.61 0.51 -19.94
N ASN A 600 -5.16 1.26 -20.95
CA ASN A 600 -5.70 1.23 -22.30
C ASN A 600 -5.15 0.05 -23.10
N TRP A 601 -5.65 -1.16 -22.78
CA TRP A 601 -5.30 -2.38 -23.49
C TRP A 601 -5.84 -2.42 -24.91
N GLU A 602 -6.97 -1.76 -25.19
CA GLU A 602 -7.57 -1.71 -26.52
C GLU A 602 -6.63 -1.00 -27.49
N SER A 603 -6.05 0.12 -27.10
CA SER A 603 -5.08 0.85 -27.91
C SER A 603 -3.74 0.07 -28.05
N PHE A 604 -3.40 -0.79 -27.08
CA PHE A 604 -2.22 -1.65 -27.17
C PHE A 604 -2.42 -2.82 -28.16
N TYR A 605 -3.61 -3.46 -28.17
CA TYR A 605 -3.94 -4.57 -29.06
C TYR A 605 -4.53 -4.13 -30.41
N GLY A 606 -4.95 -2.87 -30.52
CA GLY A 606 -5.69 -2.35 -31.67
C GLY A 606 -4.89 -2.29 -32.97
N ASP A 607 -5.60 -2.23 -34.08
CA ASP A 607 -5.04 -2.17 -35.42
C ASP A 607 -4.21 -0.86 -35.62
N GLN A 608 -3.05 -0.97 -36.25
CA GLN A 608 -2.15 0.14 -36.54
C GLN A 608 -2.78 1.27 -37.43
N LYS A 609 -4.00 1.03 -37.92
CA LYS A 609 -4.71 1.94 -38.85
C LYS A 609 -5.60 3.00 -38.18
N THR A 610 -5.81 2.94 -36.86
CA THR A 610 -6.57 3.98 -36.15
C THR A 610 -5.73 5.24 -35.99
N ASP A 611 -6.36 6.41 -36.17
CA ASP A 611 -5.72 7.71 -35.94
C ASP A 611 -5.39 7.88 -34.44
N HIS A 612 -4.13 7.69 -34.12
CA HIS A 612 -3.59 7.82 -32.76
C HIS A 612 -3.02 9.22 -32.50
N SER A 613 -3.46 10.24 -33.20
CA SER A 613 -2.97 11.62 -33.04
C SER A 613 -3.15 12.18 -31.63
N SER A 614 -4.06 11.59 -30.83
CA SER A 614 -4.29 11.95 -29.43
C SER A 614 -3.47 11.12 -28.42
N GLU A 615 -2.65 10.16 -28.87
CA GLU A 615 -1.85 9.29 -27.99
C GLU A 615 -0.38 9.73 -27.92
N ILE A 616 0.25 9.52 -26.77
CA ILE A 616 1.69 9.79 -26.56
C ILE A 616 2.54 8.85 -27.43
N PHE A 617 2.22 7.56 -27.40
CA PHE A 617 2.87 6.50 -28.17
C PHE A 617 1.86 5.76 -29.03
N ASN A 618 2.19 5.49 -30.29
CA ASN A 618 1.37 4.62 -31.13
C ASN A 618 1.57 3.14 -30.75
N SER A 619 0.75 2.26 -31.36
CA SER A 619 0.78 0.81 -31.06
C SER A 619 2.16 0.19 -31.29
N SER A 620 2.90 0.57 -32.35
CA SER A 620 4.25 0.06 -32.61
C SER A 620 5.26 0.53 -31.55
N GLU A 621 5.18 1.77 -31.07
CA GLU A 621 6.02 2.30 -30.01
C GLU A 621 5.71 1.64 -28.66
N LYS A 622 4.45 1.41 -28.34
CA LYS A 622 4.01 0.67 -27.16
C LYS A 622 4.57 -0.77 -27.17
N GLN A 623 4.53 -1.46 -28.32
CA GLN A 623 5.13 -2.78 -28.47
C GLN A 623 6.65 -2.74 -28.23
N ARG A 624 7.35 -1.72 -28.72
CA ARG A 624 8.79 -1.54 -28.49
C ARG A 624 9.09 -1.30 -27.02
N ILE A 625 8.29 -0.51 -26.30
CA ILE A 625 8.44 -0.31 -24.87
C ILE A 625 8.27 -1.65 -24.13
N LEU A 626 7.23 -2.43 -24.44
CA LEU A 626 7.01 -3.75 -23.84
C LEU A 626 8.21 -4.68 -24.06
N MET A 627 8.67 -4.80 -25.31
CA MET A 627 9.81 -5.64 -25.65
C MET A 627 11.10 -5.20 -24.93
N PHE A 628 11.28 -3.90 -24.79
CA PHE A 628 12.41 -3.35 -24.06
C PHE A 628 12.34 -3.66 -22.56
N CYS A 629 11.17 -3.47 -21.91
CA CYS A 629 10.96 -3.85 -20.51
C CYS A 629 11.27 -5.34 -20.28
N GLN A 630 10.74 -6.22 -21.12
CA GLN A 630 11.00 -7.66 -21.04
C GLN A 630 12.48 -8.00 -21.20
N SER A 631 13.15 -7.36 -22.13
CA SER A 631 14.56 -7.59 -22.39
C SER A 631 15.46 -7.07 -21.28
N MET A 632 15.11 -5.90 -20.72
CA MET A 632 15.84 -5.30 -19.61
C MET A 632 15.73 -6.11 -18.33
N LEU A 633 14.52 -6.59 -17.99
CA LEU A 633 14.31 -7.42 -16.80
C LEU A 633 14.94 -8.82 -16.95
N ARG A 634 14.99 -9.37 -18.16
CA ARG A 634 15.76 -10.60 -18.45
C ARG A 634 17.26 -10.37 -18.30
N LEU A 635 17.78 -9.26 -18.84
CA LEU A 635 19.17 -8.87 -18.70
C LEU A 635 19.54 -8.71 -17.22
N ARG A 636 18.72 -7.98 -16.44
CA ARG A 636 18.88 -7.83 -15.00
C ARG A 636 19.03 -9.18 -14.29
N LYS A 637 18.17 -10.15 -14.59
CA LYS A 637 18.23 -11.49 -14.01
C LYS A 637 19.52 -12.23 -14.36
N SER A 638 20.08 -12.00 -15.55
CA SER A 638 21.32 -12.62 -15.99
C SER A 638 22.55 -12.01 -15.34
N ILE A 639 22.49 -10.75 -14.89
CA ILE A 639 23.60 -10.04 -14.23
C ILE A 639 23.61 -10.42 -12.76
N LYS A 640 24.51 -11.33 -12.38
CA LYS A 640 24.56 -11.88 -11.03
C LYS A 640 24.88 -10.84 -9.97
N SER A 641 25.68 -9.81 -10.30
CA SER A 641 25.93 -8.66 -9.41
C SER A 641 24.67 -7.84 -9.08
N LEU A 642 23.61 -7.92 -9.89
CA LEU A 642 22.31 -7.32 -9.58
C LEU A 642 21.36 -8.30 -8.91
N SER A 643 21.26 -9.53 -9.43
CA SER A 643 20.23 -10.48 -9.06
C SER A 643 20.54 -11.36 -7.86
N LEU A 644 21.80 -11.42 -7.40
CA LEU A 644 22.23 -12.25 -6.26
C LEU A 644 22.79 -11.43 -5.09
N ARG A 645 22.82 -10.11 -5.19
CA ARG A 645 23.45 -9.25 -4.20
C ARG A 645 22.41 -8.64 -3.27
N ASP A 646 22.57 -8.86 -1.98
CA ASP A 646 21.77 -8.25 -0.91
C ASP A 646 22.54 -7.20 -0.10
N THR A 647 23.81 -6.97 -0.42
CA THR A 647 24.68 -5.98 0.22
C THR A 647 25.06 -4.87 -0.74
N PHE A 648 25.32 -3.68 -0.21
CA PHE A 648 25.74 -2.54 -1.03
C PHE A 648 27.06 -2.82 -1.78
N PRO A 649 27.16 -2.45 -3.06
CA PRO A 649 28.43 -2.45 -3.76
C PRO A 649 29.28 -1.25 -3.32
N HIS A 650 30.40 -1.52 -2.70
CA HIS A 650 31.28 -0.49 -2.11
C HIS A 650 32.63 -0.33 -2.83
N GLY A 651 32.90 -1.10 -3.89
CA GLY A 651 34.22 -1.16 -4.49
C GLY A 651 35.31 -1.78 -3.59
N LYS A 652 34.91 -2.52 -2.54
CA LYS A 652 35.83 -3.18 -1.59
C LYS A 652 36.11 -4.62 -1.94
N PHE A 653 35.12 -5.34 -2.49
CA PHE A 653 35.27 -6.72 -2.91
C PHE A 653 35.96 -6.76 -4.28
N ARG A 654 36.85 -7.71 -4.48
CA ARG A 654 37.64 -7.85 -5.70
C ARG A 654 37.59 -9.28 -6.20
N ASP A 655 37.67 -9.44 -7.50
CA ASP A 655 37.85 -10.76 -8.12
C ASP A 655 39.31 -11.22 -8.09
N VAL A 656 39.57 -12.39 -8.68
CA VAL A 656 40.92 -12.97 -8.78
C VAL A 656 41.91 -12.13 -9.63
N HIS A 657 41.40 -11.15 -10.37
CA HIS A 657 42.19 -10.20 -11.18
C HIS A 657 42.30 -8.82 -10.53
N ASP A 658 41.99 -8.72 -9.24
CA ASP A 658 42.00 -7.48 -8.44
C ASP A 658 41.02 -6.41 -8.94
N ILE A 659 39.93 -6.81 -9.63
CA ILE A 659 38.93 -5.89 -10.13
C ILE A 659 37.77 -5.79 -9.13
N LYS A 660 37.43 -4.55 -8.77
CA LYS A 660 36.39 -4.22 -7.81
C LYS A 660 35.02 -4.72 -8.25
N ASP A 661 34.12 -4.97 -7.28
CA ASP A 661 32.73 -5.37 -7.49
C ASP A 661 31.91 -4.30 -8.23
N ILE A 662 32.20 -3.03 -7.99
CA ILE A 662 31.71 -1.88 -8.75
C ILE A 662 32.81 -0.87 -8.96
N THR A 663 32.86 -0.27 -10.15
CA THR A 663 33.76 0.86 -10.48
C THR A 663 33.04 1.89 -11.33
N TRP A 664 33.45 3.14 -11.19
CA TRP A 664 32.91 4.27 -11.92
C TRP A 664 33.94 4.85 -12.84
N TRP A 665 33.58 5.18 -14.07
CA TRP A 665 34.51 5.57 -15.11
C TRP A 665 34.09 6.89 -15.76
N ASN A 666 35.07 7.76 -16.04
CA ASN A 666 34.84 8.98 -16.79
C ASN A 666 34.94 8.73 -18.32
N PRO A 667 34.52 9.68 -19.18
CA PRO A 667 34.63 9.52 -20.64
C PRO A 667 36.06 9.36 -21.15
N ALA A 668 37.11 9.83 -20.43
CA ALA A 668 38.49 9.63 -20.80
C ALA A 668 39.01 8.18 -20.61
N GLY A 669 38.16 7.31 -20.00
CA GLY A 669 38.51 5.92 -19.70
C GLY A 669 39.38 5.76 -18.45
N GLU A 670 39.13 6.61 -17.46
CA GLU A 670 39.80 6.60 -16.16
C GLU A 670 38.80 6.30 -15.05
N GLU A 671 39.25 5.61 -14.00
CA GLU A 671 38.43 5.41 -12.82
C GLU A 671 38.16 6.75 -12.12
N MET A 672 36.87 7.03 -11.83
CA MET A 672 36.46 8.30 -11.24
C MET A 672 36.97 8.46 -9.82
N ASN A 673 37.43 9.64 -9.50
CA ASN A 673 37.82 10.09 -8.16
C ASN A 673 37.00 11.33 -7.74
N GLY A 674 37.25 11.87 -6.55
CA GLY A 674 36.47 12.97 -6.00
C GLY A 674 36.31 14.19 -6.91
N GLY A 675 37.30 14.54 -7.73
CA GLY A 675 37.25 15.68 -8.65
C GLY A 675 36.38 15.44 -9.89
N HIS A 676 36.05 14.19 -10.22
CA HIS A 676 35.22 13.85 -11.38
C HIS A 676 33.72 13.93 -11.07
N TRP A 677 33.30 13.92 -9.78
CA TRP A 677 31.93 13.98 -9.33
C TRP A 677 31.46 15.45 -9.18
N ASN A 678 31.50 16.21 -10.27
CA ASN A 678 31.13 17.62 -10.26
C ASN A 678 29.84 17.90 -11.03
N GLU A 679 29.28 19.07 -10.82
CA GLU A 679 27.99 19.48 -11.42
C GLU A 679 28.00 19.60 -12.94
N ASN A 680 29.15 19.73 -13.55
CA ASN A 680 29.32 19.85 -15.00
C ASN A 680 29.48 18.51 -15.70
N ALA A 681 29.63 17.41 -14.96
CA ALA A 681 29.72 16.09 -15.51
C ALA A 681 28.31 15.58 -15.91
N HIS A 682 28.19 15.15 -17.16
CA HIS A 682 26.93 14.67 -17.72
C HIS A 682 26.99 13.23 -18.22
N CYS A 683 28.17 12.63 -18.18
CA CYS A 683 28.41 11.29 -18.68
C CYS A 683 29.33 10.52 -17.74
N PHE A 684 28.97 9.28 -17.42
CA PHE A 684 29.80 8.37 -16.63
C PHE A 684 29.51 6.92 -16.99
N GLY A 685 30.46 6.04 -16.71
CA GLY A 685 30.33 4.59 -16.85
C GLY A 685 30.25 3.90 -15.50
N MET A 686 29.42 2.87 -15.39
CA MET A 686 29.34 1.95 -14.25
C MET A 686 29.78 0.56 -14.72
N ILE A 687 30.79 -0.03 -14.09
CA ILE A 687 31.16 -1.44 -14.32
C ILE A 687 30.70 -2.25 -13.12
N LEU A 688 29.90 -3.29 -13.40
CA LEU A 688 29.51 -4.33 -12.45
C LEU A 688 30.32 -5.61 -12.76
N ASN A 689 30.88 -6.21 -11.73
CA ASN A 689 31.77 -7.36 -11.84
C ASN A 689 31.17 -8.59 -11.16
N ASN A 690 30.75 -9.58 -11.94
CA ASN A 690 30.18 -10.83 -11.42
C ASN A 690 31.20 -11.65 -10.62
N GLY A 691 32.49 -11.59 -10.99
CA GLY A 691 33.57 -12.33 -10.32
C GLY A 691 33.75 -11.96 -8.84
N ALA A 692 33.51 -10.69 -8.49
CA ALA A 692 33.68 -10.21 -7.13
C ALA A 692 32.51 -10.58 -6.19
N ILE A 693 31.41 -11.16 -6.69
CA ILE A 693 30.26 -11.56 -5.86
C ILE A 693 30.63 -12.69 -4.91
N LYS A 694 31.45 -13.63 -5.33
CA LYS A 694 31.90 -14.76 -4.49
C LYS A 694 32.54 -14.27 -3.20
N GLU A 695 33.31 -13.20 -3.27
CA GLU A 695 33.92 -12.59 -2.10
C GLU A 695 32.91 -11.82 -1.23
N ALA A 696 31.87 -11.27 -1.86
CA ALA A 696 30.79 -10.57 -1.16
C ALA A 696 29.78 -11.51 -0.48
N ARG A 697 29.65 -12.75 -0.98
CA ARG A 697 28.66 -13.74 -0.55
C ARG A 697 29.31 -15.11 -0.29
N LYS A 698 30.27 -15.18 0.64
CA LYS A 698 30.94 -16.44 1.05
C LYS A 698 29.98 -17.49 1.65
N ASP A 699 28.82 -17.06 2.08
CA ASP A 699 27.75 -17.88 2.65
C ASP A 699 26.93 -18.68 1.62
N VAL A 700 27.08 -18.39 0.32
CA VAL A 700 26.30 -19.01 -0.76
C VAL A 700 27.23 -19.70 -1.75
N HIS A 701 26.94 -20.96 -2.05
CA HIS A 701 27.64 -21.71 -3.10
C HIS A 701 27.09 -21.32 -4.47
N PHE A 702 27.94 -20.77 -5.34
CA PHE A 702 27.59 -20.36 -6.69
C PHE A 702 28.36 -21.21 -7.72
N PRO A 703 27.83 -22.41 -8.11
CA PRO A 703 28.55 -23.31 -9.02
C PRO A 703 28.72 -22.74 -10.44
N ASP A 704 27.80 -21.89 -10.90
CA ASP A 704 27.65 -21.50 -12.32
C ASP A 704 27.90 -20.00 -12.60
N ILE A 705 28.56 -19.27 -11.70
CA ILE A 705 28.92 -17.88 -12.01
C ILE A 705 30.13 -17.86 -12.93
N ASP A 706 29.93 -17.35 -14.15
CA ASP A 706 31.04 -16.92 -14.99
C ASP A 706 31.80 -15.79 -14.30
N ASN A 707 32.95 -16.15 -13.70
CA ASN A 707 33.80 -15.27 -12.91
C ASN A 707 34.40 -14.13 -13.74
N ASN A 708 34.29 -14.18 -15.06
CA ASN A 708 34.93 -13.24 -15.97
C ASN A 708 33.93 -12.27 -16.62
N SER A 709 32.63 -12.45 -16.42
CA SER A 709 31.64 -11.55 -17.03
C SER A 709 31.53 -10.22 -16.26
N ARG A 710 31.63 -9.13 -17.00
CA ARG A 710 31.51 -7.75 -16.51
C ARG A 710 30.52 -7.02 -17.39
N LEU A 711 29.72 -6.15 -16.79
CA LEU A 711 28.83 -5.25 -17.51
C LEU A 711 29.31 -3.81 -17.35
N LEU A 712 29.64 -3.16 -18.47
CA LEU A 712 29.80 -1.71 -18.52
C LEU A 712 28.53 -1.08 -19.02
N THR A 713 27.99 -0.15 -18.23
CA THR A 713 26.86 0.71 -18.63
C THR A 713 27.34 2.15 -18.70
N VAL A 714 27.08 2.84 -19.79
CA VAL A 714 27.40 4.27 -19.95
C VAL A 714 26.08 5.06 -19.88
N PHE A 715 26.00 5.98 -18.93
CA PHE A 715 24.92 6.94 -18.76
C PHE A 715 25.35 8.28 -19.33
N ASN A 716 24.65 8.78 -20.35
CA ASN A 716 24.93 10.04 -21.00
C ASN A 716 23.69 10.94 -21.02
N SER A 717 23.65 11.94 -20.17
CA SER A 717 22.61 12.99 -20.15
C SER A 717 23.00 14.24 -20.92
N HIS A 718 24.17 14.27 -21.57
CA HIS A 718 24.59 15.38 -22.42
C HIS A 718 23.68 15.54 -23.64
N SER A 719 23.51 16.77 -24.15
CA SER A 719 22.65 17.04 -25.32
C SER A 719 23.24 16.57 -26.64
N GLY A 720 24.52 16.27 -26.68
CA GLY A 720 25.24 15.84 -27.87
C GLY A 720 26.00 14.54 -27.65
N TRP A 721 26.75 14.16 -28.65
CA TRP A 721 27.63 12.97 -28.60
C TRP A 721 28.75 13.18 -27.61
N VAL A 722 29.07 12.12 -26.83
CA VAL A 722 30.22 12.06 -25.95
C VAL A 722 31.08 10.86 -26.37
N ASN A 723 32.35 11.10 -26.70
CA ASN A 723 33.31 10.03 -26.93
C ASN A 723 33.64 9.38 -25.59
N PHE A 724 33.28 8.12 -25.42
CA PHE A 724 33.56 7.35 -24.22
C PHE A 724 34.64 6.30 -24.55
N LYS A 725 35.81 6.46 -23.97
CA LYS A 725 36.90 5.51 -24.11
C LYS A 725 36.63 4.28 -23.26
N LEU A 726 36.47 3.12 -23.91
CA LEU A 726 36.20 1.87 -23.20
C LEU A 726 37.45 1.48 -22.37
N PRO A 727 37.24 1.16 -21.06
CA PRO A 727 38.37 0.78 -20.21
C PRO A 727 38.95 -0.55 -20.64
N VAL A 728 40.29 -0.62 -20.61
CA VAL A 728 41.05 -1.87 -20.84
C VAL A 728 41.12 -2.60 -19.50
N MET A 729 40.53 -3.79 -19.44
CA MET A 729 40.49 -4.59 -18.22
C MET A 729 41.71 -5.49 -18.11
N ALA A 730 42.23 -5.67 -16.90
CA ALA A 730 43.35 -6.59 -16.63
C ALA A 730 43.01 -8.02 -17.10
N GLY A 731 43.96 -8.69 -17.77
CA GLY A 731 43.75 -10.04 -18.34
C GLY A 731 43.83 -10.14 -19.86
N GLY A 732 44.04 -9.05 -20.58
CA GLY A 732 44.63 -8.98 -21.90
C GLY A 732 43.85 -9.49 -23.12
N LYS A 733 42.65 -10.02 -23.01
CA LYS A 733 41.76 -10.38 -24.14
C LYS A 733 40.38 -9.76 -23.92
N SER A 734 40.29 -8.46 -24.13
CA SER A 734 39.02 -7.76 -23.88
C SER A 734 38.46 -7.12 -25.14
N GLY A 735 37.55 -7.82 -25.78
CA GLY A 735 36.55 -7.16 -26.62
C GLY A 735 35.28 -6.88 -25.79
N TRP A 736 34.83 -5.64 -25.73
CA TRP A 736 33.50 -5.33 -25.27
C TRP A 736 32.47 -5.69 -26.35
N ARG A 737 31.41 -6.37 -25.98
CA ARG A 737 30.27 -6.63 -26.87
C ARG A 737 29.12 -5.72 -26.49
N LEU A 738 28.57 -4.98 -27.44
CA LEU A 738 27.35 -4.21 -27.25
C LEU A 738 26.19 -5.17 -27.02
N VAL A 739 25.43 -4.97 -25.95
CA VAL A 739 24.21 -5.75 -25.63
C VAL A 739 22.95 -4.89 -25.66
N MET A 740 23.09 -3.58 -25.49
CA MET A 740 21.96 -2.66 -25.48
C MET A 740 22.43 -1.24 -25.81
N ASP A 741 21.61 -0.51 -26.60
CA ASP A 741 21.82 0.88 -26.95
C ASP A 741 20.47 1.60 -27.07
N THR A 742 20.12 2.39 -26.08
CA THR A 742 18.83 3.11 -26.03
C THR A 742 18.70 4.21 -27.08
N SER A 743 19.79 4.60 -27.75
CA SER A 743 19.72 5.54 -28.89
C SER A 743 19.14 4.89 -30.15
N ARG A 744 19.18 3.57 -30.25
CA ARG A 744 18.62 2.78 -31.36
C ARG A 744 17.16 2.43 -31.05
N THR A 745 16.27 3.39 -31.24
CA THR A 745 14.87 3.23 -30.85
C THR A 745 14.13 2.11 -31.59
N ASP A 746 14.60 1.69 -32.76
CA ASP A 746 14.02 0.56 -33.51
C ASP A 746 14.53 -0.81 -33.06
N SER A 747 15.76 -0.90 -32.57
CA SER A 747 16.38 -2.13 -32.08
C SER A 747 17.37 -1.82 -30.94
N PRO A 748 16.85 -1.48 -29.76
CA PRO A 748 17.69 -1.08 -28.62
C PRO A 748 18.45 -2.24 -27.98
N VAL A 749 18.08 -3.48 -28.29
CA VAL A 749 18.75 -4.71 -27.82
C VAL A 749 19.51 -5.35 -28.98
N ALA A 750 20.81 -5.62 -28.76
CA ALA A 750 21.71 -6.17 -29.77
C ALA A 750 21.65 -7.69 -29.84
#